data_67910a11adb4e6b3d7dd51fd940ddd88
#
_entry.id   67910a11adb4e6b3d7dd51fd940ddd88
#
_cell.length_a   1.000
_cell.length_b   1.000
_cell.length_c   1.000
_cell.angle_alpha   90.00
_cell.angle_beta   90.00
_cell.angle_gamma   90.00
#
_symmetry.space_group_name_H-M   'P 1'
#
loop_
_entity.id
_entity.type
_entity.pdbx_description
1 polymer ?
#
loop_
_entity_poly.entity_id
_entity_poly.type
_entity_poly.pdbx_seq_one_letter_code
_entity_poly.pdbx_strand_id
1 'polypeptide(L)'
;MKHKISRILCTALCCAPLLASAQTSEKSTSPKRLYKEGQTLFQQKAYAAAISPLQAYVHQMNADGKPLPATGERQEAEYMLVCAAYELRDPKSIDLLRAFLDEYPDTPHANRIYALIASSYFFEGNYDDALAMFNSARLDLLGTEERDDMTYRLATCYLKTGNVKEAAIWFETLRSTSRKYAADCAYYISYIRYTQGRYDEALSGFLPLQDNAKYKNLVPYYIAEIYLLKKQYDKAEIVAQNALSAHPDGLSYTHTAELNRILGTAEYHFGKYHEAIKSFEQYLEHNAESATHRRDALYMLGMSYYQCGVYSQVPAILGEVTTENDALSQNAYLHMGLAYLQLADKTKARMAFEQAAASNADPKIKEQAAYNYALCIHETSYSAFGESVTVFEKFLNEFPNSPYAEKVSNYLVEVYMNTRSYDAALKSIDRISHPSKAILEAKQKILFQLGTQSFANTQFEQAIGYFNQSVTLGQYNLQTKADALYWLGESYYRLNRMREAARNFNEYLSLTRQRDTEMFALAYYNLGYIAFHQKDYSTAENRFRNFVQLEKGENPTALADAYNRIGDCNLHVRRFDEAKQYYTKAESLGTPAGDYSYYQLALVAGLQKDYSGKVTLLDRLAVKYPNSPYAINALYEKGRSYVQSNNSPQAIAAFLSLIHI
;
A
#
# COMPACT_ATOMS: atom_id res chain seq x y z
N MET A 1 -27.38 17.44 32.77
CA MET A 1 -28.46 17.59 33.75
C MET A 1 -28.05 16.91 35.04
N LYS A 2 -27.76 17.77 36.02
CA LYS A 2 -27.97 17.66 37.48
C LYS A 2 -27.61 16.34 38.19
N HIS A 3 -26.52 16.40 38.89
CA HIS A 3 -26.36 16.27 40.36
C HIS A 3 -27.03 15.09 41.06
N LYS A 4 -26.23 14.26 41.75
CA LYS A 4 -26.44 13.95 43.16
C LYS A 4 -25.10 13.61 43.85
N ILE A 5 -24.64 14.58 44.62
CA ILE A 5 -23.58 14.47 45.63
C ILE A 5 -24.20 13.76 46.83
N SER A 6 -23.66 12.62 47.23
CA SER A 6 -24.00 12.00 48.52
C SER A 6 -23.01 12.48 49.55
N ARG A 7 -23.50 13.31 50.47
CA ARG A 7 -22.82 13.73 51.69
C ARG A 7 -22.76 12.53 52.66
N ILE A 8 -21.56 12.11 53.00
CA ILE A 8 -21.35 11.30 54.21
C ILE A 8 -21.04 12.27 55.33
N LEU A 9 -21.94 12.28 56.33
CA LEU A 9 -21.84 13.00 57.57
C LEU A 9 -20.65 12.50 58.40
N CYS A 10 -19.70 13.36 58.67
CA CYS A 10 -18.84 13.22 59.80
C CYS A 10 -19.64 13.66 61.06
N THR A 11 -20.07 12.69 61.85
CA THR A 11 -20.56 12.95 63.19
C THR A 11 -19.38 13.30 64.09
N ALA A 12 -19.23 14.59 64.33
CA ALA A 12 -18.41 15.08 65.43
C ALA A 12 -19.06 14.69 66.73
N LEU A 13 -18.48 13.78 67.48
CA LEU A 13 -18.79 13.57 68.87
C LEU A 13 -18.28 14.78 69.69
N CYS A 14 -19.13 15.73 69.93
CA CYS A 14 -18.93 16.70 71.01
C CYS A 14 -18.97 15.96 72.35
N CYS A 15 -17.84 15.67 72.96
CA CYS A 15 -17.78 15.38 74.38
C CYS A 15 -17.89 16.70 75.12
N ALA A 16 -19.10 16.93 75.70
CA ALA A 16 -19.27 17.98 76.67
C ALA A 16 -18.39 17.71 77.93
N PRO A 17 -17.72 18.69 78.46
CA PRO A 17 -17.00 18.52 79.72
C PRO A 17 -17.97 18.35 80.86
N LEU A 18 -17.97 17.16 81.45
CA LEU A 18 -18.52 17.00 82.81
C LEU A 18 -17.65 17.83 83.75
N LEU A 19 -18.16 18.98 84.21
CA LEU A 19 -17.62 19.72 85.34
C LEU A 19 -17.87 18.90 86.62
N ALA A 20 -16.96 17.97 86.86
CA ALA A 20 -16.73 17.46 88.18
C ALA A 20 -15.83 18.48 88.90
N SER A 21 -16.38 19.23 89.84
CA SER A 21 -15.62 20.02 90.79
C SER A 21 -14.74 19.08 91.65
N ALA A 22 -13.58 18.74 91.15
CA ALA A 22 -12.56 18.17 91.97
C ALA A 22 -11.75 19.33 92.54
N GLN A 23 -11.85 19.47 93.88
CA GLN A 23 -10.91 20.29 94.64
C GLN A 23 -9.46 19.94 94.22
N THR A 24 -8.83 20.80 93.45
CA THR A 24 -7.39 20.75 93.17
C THR A 24 -6.68 21.10 94.47
N SER A 25 -6.26 20.07 95.19
CA SER A 25 -5.08 20.23 96.02
C SER A 25 -3.96 20.59 95.09
N GLU A 26 -3.35 21.75 95.22
CA GLU A 26 -2.10 22.15 94.67
C GLU A 26 -0.99 21.17 95.12
N LYS A 27 -0.93 19.99 94.54
CA LYS A 27 0.29 19.21 94.56
C LYS A 27 1.15 19.80 93.48
N SER A 28 2.07 20.73 93.81
CA SER A 28 3.16 21.16 93.02
C SER A 28 3.83 19.89 92.42
N THR A 29 3.56 19.62 91.14
CA THR A 29 4.18 18.47 90.42
C THR A 29 5.63 18.83 90.25
N SER A 30 6.53 18.13 91.00
CA SER A 30 7.94 18.45 90.89
C SER A 30 8.45 18.30 89.48
N PRO A 31 9.30 19.19 88.97
CA PRO A 31 9.87 19.18 87.64
C PRO A 31 10.33 17.80 87.20
N LYS A 32 10.98 17.09 88.09
CA LYS A 32 11.50 15.73 87.86
C LYS A 32 10.38 14.69 87.58
N ARG A 33 9.19 14.91 88.14
CA ARG A 33 8.07 14.00 87.92
C ARG A 33 7.44 14.25 86.51
N LEU A 34 7.27 15.51 86.11
CA LEU A 34 6.77 15.84 84.76
C LEU A 34 7.72 15.31 83.68
N TYR A 35 9.01 15.48 83.84
CA TYR A 35 9.99 14.92 82.93
C TYR A 35 9.90 13.41 82.80
N LYS A 36 9.91 12.68 83.96
CA LYS A 36 9.80 11.21 83.97
C LYS A 36 8.46 10.71 83.39
N GLU A 37 7.36 11.37 83.65
CA GLU A 37 6.06 11.04 83.13
C GLU A 37 6.06 11.20 81.59
N GLY A 38 6.50 12.35 81.09
CA GLY A 38 6.65 12.59 79.67
C GLY A 38 7.61 11.61 78.97
N GLN A 39 8.74 11.32 79.57
CA GLN A 39 9.70 10.35 79.10
C GLN A 39 9.09 8.94 78.99
N THR A 40 8.37 8.52 80.03
CA THR A 40 7.72 7.20 80.06
C THR A 40 6.68 7.06 78.96
N LEU A 41 5.81 8.09 78.79
CA LEU A 41 4.80 8.12 77.75
C LEU A 41 5.44 8.13 76.32
N PHE A 42 6.51 8.88 76.17
CA PHE A 42 7.25 8.92 74.93
C PHE A 42 7.87 7.53 74.59
N GLN A 43 8.50 6.87 75.57
CA GLN A 43 9.05 5.51 75.40
C GLN A 43 7.98 4.46 75.08
N GLN A 44 6.76 4.67 75.62
CA GLN A 44 5.60 3.84 75.29
C GLN A 44 4.97 4.17 73.92
N LYS A 45 5.56 5.09 73.17
CA LYS A 45 5.04 5.61 71.87
C LYS A 45 3.70 6.32 72.02
N ALA A 46 3.31 6.73 73.21
CA ALA A 46 2.08 7.51 73.49
C ALA A 46 2.36 9.02 73.28
N TYR A 47 2.78 9.37 72.05
CA TYR A 47 3.34 10.69 71.71
C TYR A 47 2.39 11.85 72.03
N ALA A 48 1.10 11.75 71.67
CA ALA A 48 0.13 12.79 71.97
C ALA A 48 -0.01 13.05 73.49
N ALA A 49 0.04 12.01 74.30
CA ALA A 49 -0.05 12.12 75.77
C ALA A 49 1.27 12.65 76.41
N ALA A 50 2.41 12.40 75.78
CA ALA A 50 3.72 12.85 76.22
C ALA A 50 3.93 14.37 76.11
N ILE A 51 3.26 15.03 75.18
CA ILE A 51 3.43 16.47 74.89
C ILE A 51 3.12 17.31 76.13
N SER A 52 1.99 17.13 76.78
CA SER A 52 1.56 17.98 77.89
C SER A 52 2.53 17.98 79.07
N PRO A 53 2.95 16.83 79.63
CA PRO A 53 3.94 16.84 80.73
C PRO A 53 5.33 17.33 80.31
N LEU A 54 5.78 17.08 79.05
CA LEU A 54 7.07 17.58 78.54
C LEU A 54 7.02 19.11 78.37
N GLN A 55 5.97 19.67 77.79
CA GLN A 55 5.77 21.11 77.65
C GLN A 55 5.72 21.79 78.99
N ALA A 56 4.95 21.22 79.96
CA ALA A 56 4.89 21.75 81.31
C ALA A 56 6.27 21.73 82.02
N TYR A 57 7.11 20.75 81.70
CA TYR A 57 8.50 20.71 82.22
C TYR A 57 9.38 21.78 81.57
N VAL A 58 9.35 21.95 80.28
CA VAL A 58 10.19 22.90 79.50
C VAL A 58 9.81 24.36 79.82
N HIS A 59 8.54 24.67 80.04
CA HIS A 59 8.05 26.04 80.34
C HIS A 59 8.16 26.42 81.81
N GLN A 60 8.75 25.59 82.66
CA GLN A 60 8.98 25.97 84.06
C GLN A 60 9.94 27.17 84.15
N MET A 61 9.58 28.10 85.04
CA MET A 61 10.37 29.27 85.37
C MET A 61 11.01 29.15 86.76
N ASN A 62 12.14 29.80 86.95
CA ASN A 62 12.73 29.93 88.27
C ASN A 62 12.00 30.95 89.11
N ALA A 63 12.36 31.11 90.42
CA ALA A 63 11.77 32.02 91.34
C ALA A 63 11.76 33.49 90.88
N ASP A 64 12.65 33.85 89.93
CA ASP A 64 12.78 35.19 89.38
C ASP A 64 12.03 35.35 88.02
N GLY A 65 11.22 34.34 87.64
CA GLY A 65 10.40 34.38 86.46
C GLY A 65 11.21 34.18 85.15
N LYS A 66 12.48 33.70 85.25
CA LYS A 66 13.31 33.36 84.12
C LYS A 66 13.25 31.86 83.80
N PRO A 67 13.34 31.49 82.50
CA PRO A 67 13.39 30.08 82.14
C PRO A 67 14.52 29.35 82.89
N LEU A 68 14.29 28.09 83.31
CA LEU A 68 15.34 27.26 83.87
C LEU A 68 16.50 27.13 82.89
N PRO A 69 17.74 27.09 83.41
CA PRO A 69 18.92 26.95 82.54
C PRO A 69 18.82 25.69 81.67
N ALA A 70 19.40 25.73 80.49
CA ALA A 70 19.44 24.61 79.56
C ALA A 70 20.25 23.48 80.17
N THR A 71 19.63 22.58 80.92
CA THR A 71 20.20 21.35 81.49
C THR A 71 20.07 20.24 80.45
N GLY A 72 20.88 19.18 80.53
CA GLY A 72 20.79 18.00 79.68
C GLY A 72 19.37 17.38 79.69
N GLU A 73 18.65 17.41 80.80
CA GLU A 73 17.26 16.92 80.90
C GLU A 73 16.25 17.82 80.15
N ARG A 74 16.52 19.11 80.08
CA ARG A 74 15.66 20.04 79.30
C ARG A 74 15.89 19.83 77.79
N GLN A 75 17.10 19.72 77.34
CA GLN A 75 17.44 19.39 75.98
C GLN A 75 16.78 18.07 75.52
N GLU A 76 16.82 17.05 76.40
CA GLU A 76 16.15 15.76 76.14
C GLU A 76 14.63 15.89 76.09
N ALA A 77 14.02 16.71 76.94
CA ALA A 77 12.57 16.97 76.90
C ALA A 77 12.15 17.68 75.60
N GLU A 78 12.91 18.70 75.17
CA GLU A 78 12.66 19.43 73.93
C GLU A 78 12.91 18.51 72.70
N TYR A 79 13.94 17.66 72.75
CA TYR A 79 14.13 16.63 71.75
C TYR A 79 12.96 15.66 71.64
N MET A 80 12.42 15.18 72.78
CA MET A 80 11.24 14.31 72.76
C MET A 80 9.99 15.03 72.22
N LEU A 81 9.83 16.34 72.46
CA LEU A 81 8.74 17.14 71.90
C LEU A 81 8.80 17.26 70.40
N VAL A 82 9.97 17.57 69.85
CA VAL A 82 10.09 17.70 68.37
C VAL A 82 9.99 16.32 67.68
N CYS A 83 10.47 15.24 68.32
CA CYS A 83 10.22 13.90 67.83
C CYS A 83 8.74 13.51 67.92
N ALA A 84 8.04 13.87 68.98
CA ALA A 84 6.59 13.62 69.11
C ALA A 84 5.81 14.36 68.00
N ALA A 85 6.17 15.63 67.68
CA ALA A 85 5.58 16.37 66.58
C ALA A 85 5.78 15.64 65.21
N TYR A 86 6.96 15.14 64.95
CA TYR A 86 7.25 14.30 63.77
C TYR A 86 6.34 13.04 63.71
N GLU A 87 6.30 12.29 64.80
CA GLU A 87 5.53 11.04 64.87
C GLU A 87 4.00 11.27 64.69
N LEU A 88 3.51 12.41 65.16
CA LEU A 88 2.12 12.84 65.01
C LEU A 88 1.87 13.50 63.65
N ARG A 89 2.87 13.65 62.80
CA ARG A 89 2.81 14.33 61.49
C ARG A 89 2.30 15.76 61.60
N ASP A 90 2.79 16.52 62.60
CA ASP A 90 2.51 17.95 62.73
C ASP A 90 3.08 18.66 61.48
N PRO A 91 2.28 19.51 60.84
CA PRO A 91 2.73 20.31 59.66
C PRO A 91 3.95 21.18 59.98
N LYS A 92 4.19 21.55 61.22
CA LYS A 92 5.33 22.34 61.69
C LYS A 92 6.53 21.50 62.11
N SER A 93 6.50 20.17 61.95
CA SER A 93 7.55 19.28 62.44
C SER A 93 8.92 19.62 61.90
N ILE A 94 9.04 20.04 60.62
CA ILE A 94 10.30 20.45 59.99
C ILE A 94 10.87 21.69 60.67
N ASP A 95 10.05 22.71 60.86
CA ASP A 95 10.44 23.97 61.50
C ASP A 95 10.87 23.74 62.96
N LEU A 96 10.12 22.91 63.71
CA LEU A 96 10.44 22.53 65.07
C LEU A 96 11.78 21.74 65.16
N LEU A 97 12.00 20.80 64.27
CA LEU A 97 13.24 20.01 64.23
C LEU A 97 14.45 20.90 63.87
N ARG A 98 14.28 21.85 62.95
CA ARG A 98 15.34 22.82 62.59
C ARG A 98 15.62 23.79 63.75
N ALA A 99 14.61 24.34 64.37
CA ALA A 99 14.76 25.24 65.52
C ALA A 99 15.51 24.55 66.68
N PHE A 100 15.26 23.26 66.87
CA PHE A 100 16.00 22.48 67.88
C PHE A 100 17.49 22.34 67.51
N LEU A 101 17.84 22.11 66.24
CA LEU A 101 19.25 22.07 65.82
C LEU A 101 19.95 23.41 65.94
N ASP A 102 19.21 24.51 65.64
CA ASP A 102 19.77 25.87 65.77
C ASP A 102 20.03 26.23 67.22
N GLU A 103 19.16 25.80 68.16
CA GLU A 103 19.31 26.02 69.57
C GLU A 103 20.38 25.10 70.22
N TYR A 104 20.49 23.87 69.71
CA TYR A 104 21.42 22.85 70.25
C TYR A 104 22.35 22.25 69.12
N PRO A 105 23.30 23.05 68.56
CA PRO A 105 24.11 22.62 67.46
C PRO A 105 25.01 21.40 67.74
N ASP A 106 25.40 21.24 69.00
CA ASP A 106 26.27 20.13 69.43
C ASP A 106 25.47 18.95 70.00
N THR A 107 24.18 18.84 69.69
CA THR A 107 23.33 17.78 70.22
C THR A 107 23.78 16.40 69.73
N PRO A 108 23.80 15.36 70.59
CA PRO A 108 24.04 13.99 70.17
C PRO A 108 22.95 13.43 69.26
N HIS A 109 21.78 14.12 69.19
CA HIS A 109 20.64 13.71 68.39
C HIS A 109 20.64 14.30 66.99
N ALA A 110 21.62 15.16 66.61
CA ALA A 110 21.67 15.84 65.34
C ALA A 110 21.47 14.89 64.12
N ASN A 111 22.19 13.76 64.15
CA ASN A 111 22.12 12.76 63.11
C ASN A 111 20.68 12.21 62.87
N ARG A 112 20.01 11.89 63.94
CA ARG A 112 18.63 11.37 63.90
C ARG A 112 17.68 12.47 63.45
N ILE A 113 17.86 13.72 63.91
CA ILE A 113 17.01 14.84 63.51
C ILE A 113 17.11 15.12 62.02
N TYR A 114 18.34 15.09 61.41
CA TYR A 114 18.48 15.19 59.94
C TYR A 114 17.69 14.11 59.22
N ALA A 115 17.74 12.86 59.73
CA ALA A 115 16.95 11.77 59.14
C ALA A 115 15.43 11.99 59.30
N LEU A 116 14.97 12.55 60.43
CA LEU A 116 13.53 12.89 60.61
C LEU A 116 13.09 14.04 59.71
N ILE A 117 13.90 15.08 59.51
CA ILE A 117 13.60 16.17 58.58
C ILE A 117 13.54 15.62 57.19
N ALA A 118 14.50 14.81 56.72
CA ALA A 118 14.48 14.15 55.45
C ALA A 118 13.23 13.33 55.21
N SER A 119 12.81 12.60 56.24
CA SER A 119 11.61 11.79 56.23
C SER A 119 10.32 12.65 56.16
N SER A 120 10.30 13.82 56.83
CA SER A 120 9.15 14.76 56.71
C SER A 120 9.05 15.27 55.28
N TYR A 121 10.10 15.72 54.68
CA TYR A 121 10.12 16.10 53.25
C TYR A 121 9.66 14.97 52.30
N PHE A 122 10.06 13.74 52.63
CA PHE A 122 9.59 12.56 51.88
C PHE A 122 8.05 12.45 51.92
N PHE A 123 7.43 12.63 53.09
CA PHE A 123 5.97 12.56 53.22
C PHE A 123 5.23 13.72 52.54
N GLU A 124 5.88 14.88 52.41
CA GLU A 124 5.38 16.03 51.67
C GLU A 124 5.54 15.88 50.16
N GLY A 125 6.26 14.85 49.71
CA GLY A 125 6.59 14.63 48.30
C GLY A 125 7.74 15.50 47.76
N ASN A 126 8.44 16.21 48.65
CA ASN A 126 9.58 17.04 48.29
C ASN A 126 10.86 16.19 48.36
N TYR A 127 11.06 15.40 47.29
CA TYR A 127 12.14 14.39 47.26
C TYR A 127 13.53 14.99 47.15
N ASP A 128 13.72 16.12 46.55
CA ASP A 128 15.02 16.79 46.37
C ASP A 128 15.54 17.31 47.75
N ASP A 129 14.69 17.97 48.53
CA ASP A 129 15.05 18.42 49.88
C ASP A 129 15.23 17.22 50.83
N ALA A 130 14.41 16.18 50.67
CA ALA A 130 14.61 14.94 51.40
C ALA A 130 16.00 14.34 51.17
N LEU A 131 16.48 14.27 49.91
CA LEU A 131 17.78 13.78 49.52
C LEU A 131 18.92 14.63 50.15
N ALA A 132 18.77 15.97 50.12
CA ALA A 132 19.75 16.88 50.73
C ALA A 132 19.92 16.59 52.23
N MET A 133 18.82 16.37 52.94
CA MET A 133 18.85 16.04 54.37
C MET A 133 19.34 14.62 54.63
N PHE A 134 18.97 13.62 53.86
CA PHE A 134 19.51 12.27 53.97
C PHE A 134 21.03 12.22 53.74
N ASN A 135 21.56 13.06 52.88
CA ASN A 135 23.01 13.18 52.67
C ASN A 135 23.75 13.75 53.90
N SER A 136 23.06 14.52 54.75
CA SER A 136 23.57 15.04 56.00
C SER A 136 23.43 14.04 57.14
N ALA A 137 22.59 13.01 57.02
CA ALA A 137 22.36 11.99 58.01
C ALA A 137 23.23 10.74 57.76
N ARG A 138 23.80 10.22 58.81
CA ARG A 138 24.51 8.93 58.79
C ARG A 138 23.56 7.81 59.22
N LEU A 139 22.92 7.18 58.21
CA LEU A 139 21.91 6.14 58.46
C LEU A 139 22.47 4.92 59.18
N ASP A 140 23.76 4.64 59.03
CA ASP A 140 24.48 3.54 59.69
C ASP A 140 24.52 3.69 61.23
N LEU A 141 24.35 4.89 61.74
CA LEU A 141 24.32 5.18 63.17
C LEU A 141 22.89 5.10 63.79
N LEU A 142 21.86 4.88 63.00
CA LEU A 142 20.48 4.72 63.46
C LEU A 142 20.22 3.28 63.95
N GLY A 143 19.22 3.12 64.80
CA GLY A 143 18.77 1.79 65.18
C GLY A 143 18.27 1.00 63.98
N THR A 144 18.39 -0.34 64.00
CA THR A 144 18.14 -1.19 62.83
C THR A 144 16.79 -0.94 62.17
N GLU A 145 15.72 -0.87 62.94
CA GLU A 145 14.36 -0.64 62.37
C GLU A 145 14.24 0.75 61.70
N GLU A 146 14.71 1.78 62.44
CA GLU A 146 14.67 3.16 61.93
C GLU A 146 15.60 3.35 60.70
N ARG A 147 16.76 2.75 60.72
CA ARG A 147 17.68 2.73 59.56
C ARG A 147 17.03 2.10 58.36
N ASP A 148 16.38 0.96 58.50
CA ASP A 148 15.69 0.29 57.39
C ASP A 148 14.58 1.15 56.81
N ASP A 149 13.78 1.79 57.68
CA ASP A 149 12.70 2.71 57.27
C ASP A 149 13.24 3.93 56.52
N MET A 150 14.33 4.53 57.03
CA MET A 150 14.99 5.68 56.37
C MET A 150 15.66 5.30 55.06
N THR A 151 16.34 4.13 55.02
CA THR A 151 16.96 3.61 53.80
C THR A 151 15.93 3.36 52.70
N TYR A 152 14.75 2.84 53.04
CA TYR A 152 13.66 2.64 52.11
C TYR A 152 13.18 3.99 51.50
N ARG A 153 13.02 5.01 52.36
CA ARG A 153 12.61 6.36 51.91
C ARG A 153 13.69 7.00 51.05
N LEU A 154 14.96 6.91 51.43
CA LEU A 154 16.11 7.38 50.65
C LEU A 154 16.12 6.75 49.24
N ALA A 155 16.03 5.42 49.18
CA ALA A 155 16.00 4.70 47.91
C ALA A 155 14.78 5.14 47.03
N THR A 156 13.65 5.37 47.68
CA THR A 156 12.44 5.86 46.99
C THR A 156 12.62 7.30 46.48
N CYS A 157 13.27 8.19 47.27
CA CYS A 157 13.59 9.55 46.81
C CYS A 157 14.49 9.51 45.57
N TYR A 158 15.55 8.72 45.55
CA TYR A 158 16.39 8.55 44.35
C TYR A 158 15.59 8.07 43.13
N LEU A 159 14.66 7.13 43.33
CA LEU A 159 13.82 6.66 42.24
C LEU A 159 12.89 7.76 41.71
N LYS A 160 12.27 8.53 42.60
CA LYS A 160 11.34 9.61 42.26
C LYS A 160 12.01 10.81 41.59
N THR A 161 13.26 11.09 41.92
CA THR A 161 14.09 12.15 41.27
C THR A 161 14.81 11.67 40.02
N GLY A 162 14.57 10.42 39.57
CA GLY A 162 15.15 9.86 38.35
C GLY A 162 16.59 9.32 38.50
N ASN A 163 17.17 9.34 39.70
CA ASN A 163 18.48 8.75 39.94
C ASN A 163 18.36 7.24 40.15
N VAL A 164 18.04 6.54 39.06
CA VAL A 164 17.70 5.11 39.06
C VAL A 164 18.88 4.22 39.53
N LYS A 165 20.12 4.66 39.27
CA LYS A 165 21.33 3.89 39.66
C LYS A 165 21.50 3.84 41.17
N GLU A 166 21.43 5.00 41.83
CA GLU A 166 21.52 5.09 43.28
C GLU A 166 20.31 4.40 43.95
N ALA A 167 19.09 4.60 43.42
CA ALA A 167 17.93 3.89 43.89
C ALA A 167 18.12 2.38 43.91
N ALA A 168 18.68 1.81 42.86
CA ALA A 168 18.94 0.36 42.75
C ALA A 168 19.94 -0.11 43.81
N ILE A 169 21.03 0.63 44.03
CA ILE A 169 22.04 0.30 45.04
C ILE A 169 21.42 0.26 46.43
N TRP A 170 20.65 1.28 46.81
CA TRP A 170 20.02 1.37 48.13
C TRP A 170 18.93 0.31 48.31
N PHE A 171 18.12 0.01 47.30
CA PHE A 171 17.15 -1.10 47.39
C PHE A 171 17.83 -2.46 47.49
N GLU A 172 18.94 -2.74 46.75
CA GLU A 172 19.68 -4.00 46.86
C GLU A 172 20.32 -4.15 48.25
N THR A 173 20.89 -3.08 48.82
CA THR A 173 21.44 -3.08 50.17
C THR A 173 20.33 -3.41 51.19
N LEU A 174 19.19 -2.74 51.09
CA LEU A 174 18.08 -2.94 52.03
C LEU A 174 17.45 -4.33 51.88
N ARG A 175 17.38 -4.87 50.67
CA ARG A 175 16.86 -6.22 50.41
C ARG A 175 17.67 -7.30 51.14
N SER A 176 18.98 -7.10 51.22
CA SER A 176 19.87 -8.06 51.86
C SER A 176 19.84 -7.99 53.38
N THR A 177 19.41 -6.86 53.97
CA THR A 177 19.49 -6.60 55.43
C THR A 177 18.12 -6.61 56.10
N SER A 178 17.04 -6.28 55.41
CA SER A 178 15.71 -6.11 55.99
C SER A 178 14.69 -7.11 55.47
N ARG A 179 14.15 -7.94 56.38
CA ARG A 179 13.03 -8.81 56.04
C ARG A 179 11.72 -8.03 55.83
N LYS A 180 11.56 -6.91 56.53
CA LYS A 180 10.35 -6.03 56.43
C LYS A 180 10.16 -5.51 55.01
N TYR A 181 11.23 -5.06 54.37
CA TYR A 181 11.22 -4.44 53.05
C TYR A 181 11.66 -5.36 51.92
N ALA A 182 11.93 -6.65 52.17
CA ALA A 182 12.44 -7.56 51.15
C ALA A 182 11.56 -7.65 49.90
N ALA A 183 10.24 -7.72 50.06
CA ALA A 183 9.27 -7.76 48.93
C ALA A 183 9.18 -6.41 48.18
N ASP A 184 9.19 -5.30 48.94
CA ASP A 184 9.17 -3.96 48.36
C ASP A 184 10.43 -3.68 47.53
N CYS A 185 11.59 -4.02 48.09
CA CYS A 185 12.86 -3.90 47.38
C CYS A 185 12.91 -4.78 46.13
N ALA A 186 12.46 -6.03 46.22
CA ALA A 186 12.39 -6.92 45.08
C ALA A 186 11.50 -6.34 43.96
N TYR A 187 10.36 -5.76 44.32
CA TYR A 187 9.47 -5.09 43.36
C TYR A 187 10.15 -3.90 42.68
N TYR A 188 10.74 -2.96 43.46
CA TYR A 188 11.33 -1.76 42.85
C TYR A 188 12.60 -2.06 42.06
N ILE A 189 13.41 -3.01 42.49
CA ILE A 189 14.57 -3.47 41.72
C ILE A 189 14.12 -4.07 40.38
N SER A 190 13.10 -4.91 40.41
CA SER A 190 12.53 -5.52 39.19
C SER A 190 11.91 -4.47 38.27
N TYR A 191 11.21 -3.48 38.82
CA TYR A 191 10.68 -2.35 38.08
C TYR A 191 11.78 -1.53 37.41
N ILE A 192 12.88 -1.24 38.15
CA ILE A 192 14.05 -0.54 37.61
C ILE A 192 14.65 -1.35 36.43
N ARG A 193 14.82 -2.66 36.59
CA ARG A 193 15.36 -3.55 35.55
C ARG A 193 14.45 -3.59 34.34
N TYR A 194 13.12 -3.61 34.54
CA TYR A 194 12.10 -3.52 33.47
C TYR A 194 12.27 -2.24 32.68
N THR A 195 12.34 -1.08 33.35
CA THR A 195 12.48 0.23 32.64
C THR A 195 13.84 0.36 31.93
N GLN A 196 14.85 -0.42 32.31
CA GLN A 196 16.14 -0.51 31.63
C GLN A 196 16.18 -1.53 30.48
N GLY A 197 15.08 -2.22 30.19
CA GLY A 197 15.02 -3.28 29.19
C GLY A 197 15.69 -4.60 29.60
N ARG A 198 16.06 -4.75 30.87
CA ARG A 198 16.70 -5.97 31.44
C ARG A 198 15.59 -6.97 31.83
N TYR A 199 14.87 -7.46 30.84
CA TYR A 199 13.63 -8.21 31.05
C TYR A 199 13.81 -9.53 31.82
N ASP A 200 14.87 -10.28 31.57
CA ASP A 200 15.11 -11.56 32.29
C ASP A 200 15.36 -11.37 33.77
N GLU A 201 16.09 -10.32 34.10
CA GLU A 201 16.36 -9.99 35.49
C GLU A 201 15.12 -9.41 36.19
N ALA A 202 14.33 -8.62 35.47
CA ALA A 202 13.06 -8.14 36.00
C ALA A 202 12.09 -9.29 36.29
N LEU A 203 11.96 -10.25 35.36
CA LEU A 203 11.13 -11.45 35.55
C LEU A 203 11.58 -12.26 36.76
N SER A 204 12.90 -12.48 36.92
CA SER A 204 13.43 -13.26 38.08
C SER A 204 13.03 -12.67 39.43
N GLY A 205 12.85 -11.36 39.50
CA GLY A 205 12.41 -10.67 40.70
C GLY A 205 10.91 -10.51 40.83
N PHE A 206 10.14 -10.40 39.72
CA PHE A 206 8.70 -10.32 39.76
C PHE A 206 8.01 -11.67 40.01
N LEU A 207 8.51 -12.76 39.43
CA LEU A 207 7.87 -14.08 39.57
C LEU A 207 7.64 -14.52 41.03
N PRO A 208 8.58 -14.36 41.96
CA PRO A 208 8.35 -14.69 43.36
C PRO A 208 7.33 -13.80 44.08
N LEU A 209 6.99 -12.64 43.49
CA LEU A 209 6.04 -11.69 44.03
C LEU A 209 4.59 -11.90 43.51
N GLN A 210 4.40 -12.83 42.60
CA GLN A 210 3.13 -13.06 41.97
C GLN A 210 2.02 -13.44 42.95
N ASP A 211 2.38 -14.20 44.01
CA ASP A 211 1.45 -14.61 45.06
C ASP A 211 1.54 -13.75 46.32
N ASN A 212 2.37 -12.70 46.30
CA ASN A 212 2.55 -11.82 47.46
C ASN A 212 1.29 -10.96 47.68
N ALA A 213 0.77 -10.95 48.92
CA ALA A 213 -0.45 -10.27 49.26
C ALA A 213 -0.50 -8.79 48.84
N LYS A 214 0.65 -8.08 48.86
CA LYS A 214 0.77 -6.66 48.48
C LYS A 214 0.87 -6.46 46.96
N TYR A 215 1.47 -7.41 46.25
CA TYR A 215 1.86 -7.24 44.85
C TYR A 215 1.07 -8.11 43.85
N LYS A 216 0.26 -9.05 44.31
CA LYS A 216 -0.49 -10.00 43.47
C LYS A 216 -1.42 -9.32 42.43
N ASN A 217 -1.87 -8.12 42.70
CA ASN A 217 -2.74 -7.36 41.79
C ASN A 217 -1.97 -6.38 40.85
N LEU A 218 -0.64 -6.29 41.04
CA LEU A 218 0.19 -5.34 40.29
C LEU A 218 1.23 -6.07 39.39
N VAL A 219 1.90 -7.05 39.98
CA VAL A 219 3.05 -7.74 39.35
C VAL A 219 2.64 -8.54 38.11
N PRO A 220 1.48 -9.22 38.04
CA PRO A 220 1.09 -9.97 36.84
C PRO A 220 1.05 -9.13 35.58
N TYR A 221 0.70 -7.84 35.68
CA TYR A 221 0.76 -6.92 34.54
C TYR A 221 2.20 -6.82 34.00
N TYR A 222 3.19 -6.55 34.84
CA TYR A 222 4.59 -6.45 34.40
C TYR A 222 5.12 -7.77 33.84
N ILE A 223 4.76 -8.91 34.42
CA ILE A 223 5.15 -10.24 33.93
C ILE A 223 4.56 -10.47 32.52
N ALA A 224 3.28 -10.20 32.34
CA ALA A 224 2.60 -10.35 31.04
C ALA A 224 3.19 -9.42 30.00
N GLU A 225 3.44 -8.14 30.34
CA GLU A 225 4.04 -7.15 29.46
C GLU A 225 5.47 -7.56 29.05
N ILE A 226 6.29 -8.05 29.98
CA ILE A 226 7.63 -8.53 29.66
C ILE A 226 7.58 -9.74 28.71
N TYR A 227 6.66 -10.69 28.92
CA TYR A 227 6.48 -11.80 27.99
C TYR A 227 6.04 -11.33 26.61
N LEU A 228 5.16 -10.33 26.55
CA LEU A 228 4.74 -9.71 25.28
C LEU A 228 5.93 -9.07 24.55
N LEU A 229 6.72 -8.24 25.26
CA LEU A 229 7.92 -7.58 24.73
C LEU A 229 8.97 -8.59 24.23
N LYS A 230 9.06 -9.75 24.89
CA LYS A 230 9.91 -10.88 24.49
C LYS A 230 9.27 -11.74 23.39
N LYS A 231 8.09 -11.39 22.89
CA LYS A 231 7.30 -12.14 21.90
C LYS A 231 6.99 -13.59 22.34
N GLN A 232 6.92 -13.83 23.65
CA GLN A 232 6.51 -15.10 24.25
C GLN A 232 4.98 -15.04 24.48
N TYR A 233 4.24 -15.03 23.37
CA TYR A 233 2.81 -14.79 23.38
C TYR A 233 2.02 -15.83 24.19
N ASP A 234 2.46 -17.09 24.18
CA ASP A 234 1.89 -18.18 24.98
C ASP A 234 1.86 -17.88 26.47
N LYS A 235 3.00 -17.40 26.99
CA LYS A 235 3.12 -17.05 28.40
C LYS A 235 2.40 -15.74 28.73
N ALA A 236 2.44 -14.77 27.83
CA ALA A 236 1.73 -13.51 28.00
C ALA A 236 0.20 -13.75 28.10
N GLU A 237 -0.36 -14.59 27.20
CA GLU A 237 -1.78 -14.98 27.22
C GLU A 237 -2.17 -15.62 28.57
N ILE A 238 -1.42 -16.65 29.01
CA ILE A 238 -1.71 -17.38 30.25
C ILE A 238 -1.69 -16.43 31.46
N VAL A 239 -0.67 -15.59 31.58
CA VAL A 239 -0.52 -14.70 32.74
C VAL A 239 -1.62 -13.63 32.74
N ALA A 240 -1.90 -13.02 31.58
CA ALA A 240 -2.94 -11.99 31.47
C ALA A 240 -4.33 -12.57 31.76
N GLN A 241 -4.66 -13.73 31.20
CA GLN A 241 -5.95 -14.38 31.41
C GLN A 241 -6.15 -14.80 32.87
N ASN A 242 -5.10 -15.36 33.50
CA ASN A 242 -5.15 -15.75 34.92
C ASN A 242 -5.33 -14.52 35.82
N ALA A 243 -4.63 -13.42 35.55
CA ALA A 243 -4.74 -12.21 36.34
C ALA A 243 -6.14 -11.60 36.24
N LEU A 244 -6.70 -11.49 35.04
CA LEU A 244 -8.06 -10.99 34.81
C LEU A 244 -9.13 -11.86 35.47
N SER A 245 -8.95 -13.19 35.43
CA SER A 245 -9.91 -14.15 36.00
C SER A 245 -9.85 -14.24 37.54
N ALA A 246 -8.64 -14.18 38.11
CA ALA A 246 -8.43 -14.39 39.54
C ALA A 246 -8.70 -13.14 40.38
N HIS A 247 -8.59 -11.94 39.83
CA HIS A 247 -8.62 -10.68 40.55
C HIS A 247 -9.47 -9.60 39.86
N PRO A 248 -10.72 -9.89 39.46
CA PRO A 248 -11.52 -8.94 38.68
C PRO A 248 -11.78 -7.62 39.42
N ASP A 249 -11.99 -7.69 40.76
CA ASP A 249 -12.26 -6.53 41.60
C ASP A 249 -11.00 -5.93 42.25
N GLY A 250 -9.87 -6.61 42.14
CA GLY A 250 -8.62 -6.22 42.78
C GLY A 250 -7.63 -5.49 41.89
N LEU A 251 -7.87 -5.48 40.58
CA LEU A 251 -7.02 -4.80 39.61
C LEU A 251 -7.39 -3.32 39.51
N SER A 252 -6.39 -2.46 39.30
CA SER A 252 -6.66 -1.08 38.92
C SER A 252 -7.28 -1.02 37.54
N TYR A 253 -8.04 0.03 37.26
CA TYR A 253 -8.68 0.26 35.97
C TYR A 253 -7.66 0.22 34.81
N THR A 254 -6.50 0.86 35.02
CA THR A 254 -5.41 0.87 34.03
C THR A 254 -4.80 -0.52 33.81
N HIS A 255 -4.60 -1.31 34.87
CA HIS A 255 -4.05 -2.66 34.70
C HIS A 255 -5.03 -3.61 34.03
N THR A 256 -6.31 -3.47 34.29
CA THR A 256 -7.36 -4.25 33.59
C THR A 256 -7.32 -3.96 32.10
N ALA A 257 -7.26 -2.67 31.71
CA ALA A 257 -7.12 -2.27 30.31
C ALA A 257 -5.87 -2.87 29.67
N GLU A 258 -4.70 -2.65 30.26
CA GLU A 258 -3.43 -3.11 29.70
C GLU A 258 -3.32 -4.64 29.62
N LEU A 259 -3.86 -5.38 30.59
CA LEU A 259 -3.91 -6.84 30.53
C LEU A 259 -4.80 -7.32 29.39
N ASN A 260 -5.93 -6.65 29.13
CA ASN A 260 -6.77 -6.95 27.96
C ASN A 260 -6.03 -6.64 26.65
N ARG A 261 -5.25 -5.56 26.57
CA ARG A 261 -4.40 -5.26 25.43
C ARG A 261 -3.38 -6.36 25.18
N ILE A 262 -2.69 -6.80 26.24
CA ILE A 262 -1.69 -7.88 26.14
C ILE A 262 -2.34 -9.18 25.70
N LEU A 263 -3.48 -9.52 26.28
CA LEU A 263 -4.25 -10.71 25.93
C LEU A 263 -4.69 -10.66 24.47
N GLY A 264 -5.33 -9.58 24.04
CA GLY A 264 -5.75 -9.40 22.65
C GLY A 264 -4.61 -9.45 21.65
N THR A 265 -3.44 -8.89 22.02
CA THR A 265 -2.24 -8.95 21.17
C THR A 265 -1.74 -10.41 21.04
N ALA A 266 -1.72 -11.18 22.13
CA ALA A 266 -1.32 -12.57 22.09
C ALA A 266 -2.29 -13.42 21.26
N GLU A 267 -3.60 -13.24 21.48
CA GLU A 267 -4.67 -13.92 20.73
C GLU A 267 -4.61 -13.61 19.24
N TYR A 268 -4.37 -12.34 18.88
CA TYR A 268 -4.16 -11.91 17.49
C TYR A 268 -3.00 -12.65 16.82
N HIS A 269 -1.86 -12.75 17.51
CA HIS A 269 -0.68 -13.46 16.98
C HIS A 269 -0.88 -14.98 16.83
N PHE A 270 -1.79 -15.57 17.62
CA PHE A 270 -2.20 -16.97 17.47
C PHE A 270 -3.32 -17.17 16.45
N GLY A 271 -3.81 -16.12 15.81
CA GLY A 271 -4.94 -16.21 14.88
C GLY A 271 -6.31 -16.43 15.55
N LYS A 272 -6.39 -16.24 16.86
CA LYS A 272 -7.64 -16.29 17.66
C LYS A 272 -8.40 -14.97 17.53
N TYR A 273 -8.81 -14.64 16.30
CA TYR A 273 -9.32 -13.29 16.00
C TYR A 273 -10.63 -12.95 16.71
N HIS A 274 -11.51 -13.93 16.96
CA HIS A 274 -12.75 -13.71 17.67
C HIS A 274 -12.54 -13.36 19.15
N GLU A 275 -11.57 -14.00 19.79
CA GLU A 275 -11.15 -13.73 21.15
C GLU A 275 -10.45 -12.36 21.21
N ALA A 276 -9.51 -12.11 20.30
CA ALA A 276 -8.78 -10.85 20.21
C ALA A 276 -9.72 -9.62 20.08
N ILE A 277 -10.80 -9.74 19.31
CA ILE A 277 -11.82 -8.68 19.21
C ILE A 277 -12.35 -8.33 20.59
N LYS A 278 -12.77 -9.33 21.38
CA LYS A 278 -13.34 -9.11 22.72
C LYS A 278 -12.33 -8.44 23.66
N SER A 279 -11.09 -8.93 23.65
CA SER A 279 -10.02 -8.39 24.47
C SER A 279 -9.69 -6.94 24.12
N PHE A 280 -9.60 -6.61 22.82
CA PHE A 280 -9.34 -5.24 22.40
C PHE A 280 -10.53 -4.30 22.64
N GLU A 281 -11.78 -4.75 22.49
CA GLU A 281 -12.95 -3.96 22.84
C GLU A 281 -12.96 -3.59 24.33
N GLN A 282 -12.64 -4.57 25.20
CA GLN A 282 -12.50 -4.34 26.64
C GLN A 282 -11.35 -3.38 26.97
N TYR A 283 -10.23 -3.47 26.26
CA TYR A 283 -9.14 -2.50 26.39
C TYR A 283 -9.60 -1.08 26.06
N LEU A 284 -10.30 -0.91 24.95
CA LEU A 284 -10.76 0.41 24.49
C LEU A 284 -11.88 1.00 25.38
N GLU A 285 -12.75 0.15 25.92
CA GLU A 285 -13.80 0.56 26.87
C GLU A 285 -13.22 1.16 28.15
N HIS A 286 -12.07 0.64 28.62
CA HIS A 286 -11.38 1.09 29.82
C HIS A 286 -10.47 2.32 29.60
N ASN A 287 -10.58 3.00 28.49
CA ASN A 287 -9.96 4.30 28.19
C ASN A 287 -8.44 4.32 28.43
N ALA A 288 -7.71 3.64 27.58
CA ALA A 288 -6.25 3.53 27.65
C ALA A 288 -5.56 4.90 27.49
N GLU A 289 -4.68 5.24 28.43
CA GLU A 289 -3.98 6.54 28.45
C GLU A 289 -2.87 6.64 27.37
N SER A 290 -2.31 5.51 26.91
CA SER A 290 -1.23 5.48 25.93
C SER A 290 -1.74 5.60 24.50
N ALA A 291 -1.51 6.73 23.87
CA ALA A 291 -1.86 6.95 22.46
C ALA A 291 -1.23 5.93 21.50
N THR A 292 0.03 5.54 21.74
CA THR A 292 0.75 4.57 20.91
C THR A 292 0.15 3.17 21.02
N HIS A 293 -0.05 2.69 22.25
CA HIS A 293 -0.66 1.38 22.47
C HIS A 293 -2.09 1.32 21.94
N ARG A 294 -2.84 2.42 22.05
CA ARG A 294 -4.20 2.52 21.49
C ARG A 294 -4.19 2.34 19.97
N ARG A 295 -3.28 2.99 19.28
CA ARG A 295 -3.19 2.91 17.81
C ARG A 295 -2.87 1.50 17.32
N ASP A 296 -1.92 0.82 17.97
CA ASP A 296 -1.55 -0.57 17.67
C ASP A 296 -2.73 -1.53 17.95
N ALA A 297 -3.42 -1.34 19.07
CA ALA A 297 -4.60 -2.13 19.42
C ALA A 297 -5.75 -1.95 18.43
N LEU A 298 -6.03 -0.72 18.00
CA LEU A 298 -7.03 -0.43 16.95
C LEU A 298 -6.65 -1.09 15.63
N TYR A 299 -5.37 -1.07 15.27
CA TYR A 299 -4.92 -1.75 14.07
C TYR A 299 -5.18 -3.26 14.15
N MET A 300 -4.77 -3.91 15.24
CA MET A 300 -4.98 -5.35 15.42
C MET A 300 -6.47 -5.71 15.54
N LEU A 301 -7.27 -4.86 16.16
CA LEU A 301 -8.73 -5.01 16.21
C LEU A 301 -9.34 -4.94 14.81
N GLY A 302 -9.01 -3.92 14.04
CA GLY A 302 -9.48 -3.77 12.66
C GLY A 302 -9.08 -4.94 11.76
N MET A 303 -7.84 -5.42 11.92
CA MET A 303 -7.36 -6.62 11.22
C MET A 303 -8.09 -7.89 11.69
N SER A 304 -8.41 -8.01 12.98
CA SER A 304 -9.19 -9.14 13.52
C SER A 304 -10.60 -9.16 12.94
N TYR A 305 -11.28 -8.01 12.85
CA TYR A 305 -12.57 -7.90 12.15
C TYR A 305 -12.46 -8.28 10.68
N TYR A 306 -11.39 -7.86 10.00
CA TYR A 306 -11.15 -8.22 8.61
C TYR A 306 -11.01 -9.75 8.44
N GLN A 307 -10.21 -10.41 9.28
CA GLN A 307 -10.00 -11.85 9.25
C GLN A 307 -11.27 -12.65 9.61
N CYS A 308 -12.11 -12.11 10.47
CA CYS A 308 -13.41 -12.70 10.80
C CYS A 308 -14.50 -12.43 9.75
N GLY A 309 -14.20 -11.68 8.69
CA GLY A 309 -15.17 -11.35 7.64
C GLY A 309 -16.20 -10.27 8.05
N VAL A 310 -16.00 -9.58 9.16
CA VAL A 310 -16.88 -8.50 9.64
C VAL A 310 -16.46 -7.18 9.00
N TYR A 311 -16.50 -7.13 7.69
CA TYR A 311 -15.95 -6.02 6.89
C TYR A 311 -16.59 -4.66 7.18
N SER A 312 -17.82 -4.62 7.66
CA SER A 312 -18.53 -3.37 8.00
C SER A 312 -17.85 -2.56 9.12
N GLN A 313 -17.15 -3.23 10.03
CA GLN A 313 -16.46 -2.58 11.15
C GLN A 313 -15.06 -2.08 10.78
N VAL A 314 -14.42 -2.72 9.79
CA VAL A 314 -13.02 -2.48 9.44
C VAL A 314 -12.72 -1.00 9.12
N PRO A 315 -13.50 -0.30 8.27
CA PRO A 315 -13.18 1.07 7.92
C PRO A 315 -13.30 2.06 9.09
N ALA A 316 -14.25 1.83 10.00
CA ALA A 316 -14.44 2.69 11.15
C ALA A 316 -13.26 2.59 12.12
N ILE A 317 -12.81 1.36 12.40
CA ILE A 317 -11.71 1.10 13.33
C ILE A 317 -10.36 1.46 12.70
N LEU A 318 -10.07 1.01 11.48
CA LEU A 318 -8.80 1.32 10.84
C LEU A 318 -8.66 2.79 10.46
N GLY A 319 -9.78 3.51 10.29
CA GLY A 319 -9.77 4.96 10.07
C GLY A 319 -9.13 5.74 11.21
N GLU A 320 -9.30 5.29 12.46
CA GLU A 320 -8.64 5.89 13.62
C GLU A 320 -7.12 5.63 13.67
N VAL A 321 -6.63 4.63 12.91
CA VAL A 321 -5.19 4.29 12.83
C VAL A 321 -4.44 5.22 11.88
N THR A 322 -5.13 5.79 10.90
CA THR A 322 -4.55 6.54 9.77
C THR A 322 -4.18 7.99 10.12
N THR A 323 -3.71 8.24 11.32
CA THR A 323 -3.36 9.57 11.84
C THR A 323 -1.95 10.03 11.49
N GLU A 324 -1.09 9.10 11.09
CA GLU A 324 0.33 9.34 10.78
C GLU A 324 0.64 8.85 9.35
N ASN A 325 1.73 9.34 8.79
CA ASN A 325 2.20 8.88 7.48
C ASN A 325 3.29 7.82 7.65
N ASP A 326 2.90 6.62 8.01
CA ASP A 326 3.79 5.49 8.28
C ASP A 326 3.28 4.18 7.65
N ALA A 327 4.02 3.09 7.85
CA ALA A 327 3.68 1.77 7.31
C ALA A 327 2.37 1.21 7.90
N LEU A 328 2.06 1.56 9.15
CA LEU A 328 0.83 1.10 9.80
C LEU A 328 -0.40 1.73 9.15
N SER A 329 -0.39 3.05 8.94
CA SER A 329 -1.44 3.78 8.22
C SER A 329 -1.59 3.29 6.79
N GLN A 330 -0.47 3.07 6.11
CA GLN A 330 -0.47 2.56 4.73
C GLN A 330 -1.16 1.19 4.64
N ASN A 331 -0.84 0.30 5.57
CA ASN A 331 -1.46 -1.03 5.63
C ASN A 331 -2.94 -0.95 6.04
N ALA A 332 -3.30 -0.05 6.96
CA ALA A 332 -4.68 0.19 7.34
C ALA A 332 -5.51 0.64 6.13
N TYR A 333 -5.03 1.61 5.35
CA TYR A 333 -5.70 2.03 4.11
C TYR A 333 -5.85 0.89 3.09
N LEU A 334 -4.83 0.04 2.92
CA LEU A 334 -4.95 -1.12 2.04
C LEU A 334 -6.10 -2.04 2.48
N HIS A 335 -6.17 -2.40 3.77
CA HIS A 335 -7.20 -3.30 4.27
C HIS A 335 -8.58 -2.66 4.34
N MET A 336 -8.67 -1.34 4.56
CA MET A 336 -9.92 -0.60 4.38
C MET A 336 -10.42 -0.72 2.94
N GLY A 337 -9.54 -0.54 1.96
CA GLY A 337 -9.87 -0.72 0.54
C GLY A 337 -10.36 -2.13 0.22
N LEU A 338 -9.66 -3.14 0.72
CA LEU A 338 -10.06 -4.54 0.56
C LEU A 338 -11.41 -4.84 1.23
N ALA A 339 -11.65 -4.28 2.42
CA ALA A 339 -12.94 -4.41 3.12
C ALA A 339 -14.08 -3.75 2.33
N TYR A 340 -13.86 -2.55 1.79
CA TYR A 340 -14.84 -1.88 0.94
C TYR A 340 -15.16 -2.67 -0.35
N LEU A 341 -14.18 -3.40 -0.92
CA LEU A 341 -14.45 -4.30 -2.06
C LEU A 341 -15.39 -5.43 -1.64
N GLN A 342 -15.20 -6.02 -0.46
CA GLN A 342 -16.10 -7.06 0.06
C GLN A 342 -17.52 -6.52 0.32
N LEU A 343 -17.64 -5.24 0.65
CA LEU A 343 -18.91 -4.53 0.81
C LEU A 343 -19.49 -4.01 -0.50
N ALA A 344 -18.86 -4.33 -1.64
CA ALA A 344 -19.21 -3.85 -2.98
C ALA A 344 -19.19 -2.31 -3.14
N ASP A 345 -18.54 -1.58 -2.26
CA ASP A 345 -18.37 -0.12 -2.34
C ASP A 345 -17.04 0.22 -3.05
N LYS A 346 -17.03 0.09 -4.37
CA LYS A 346 -15.84 0.35 -5.20
C LYS A 346 -15.35 1.80 -5.10
N THR A 347 -16.24 2.75 -4.84
CA THR A 347 -15.89 4.17 -4.73
C THR A 347 -15.03 4.43 -3.49
N LYS A 348 -15.45 3.92 -2.34
CA LYS A 348 -14.65 4.04 -1.11
C LYS A 348 -13.40 3.17 -1.16
N ALA A 349 -13.47 2.00 -1.79
CA ALA A 349 -12.30 1.16 -2.03
C ALA A 349 -11.22 1.92 -2.82
N ARG A 350 -11.60 2.57 -3.92
CA ARG A 350 -10.72 3.42 -4.72
C ARG A 350 -10.02 4.48 -3.87
N MET A 351 -10.79 5.23 -3.05
CA MET A 351 -10.23 6.29 -2.20
C MET A 351 -9.20 5.74 -1.18
N ALA A 352 -9.51 4.60 -0.58
CA ALA A 352 -8.61 3.98 0.38
C ALA A 352 -7.32 3.45 -0.30
N PHE A 353 -7.43 2.80 -1.45
CA PHE A 353 -6.26 2.35 -2.21
C PHE A 353 -5.41 3.52 -2.73
N GLU A 354 -6.02 4.64 -3.11
CA GLU A 354 -5.31 5.85 -3.50
C GLU A 354 -4.40 6.36 -2.37
N GLN A 355 -4.92 6.42 -1.14
CA GLN A 355 -4.13 6.81 0.04
C GLN A 355 -2.99 5.82 0.32
N ALA A 356 -3.26 4.53 0.26
CA ALA A 356 -2.24 3.51 0.45
C ALA A 356 -1.14 3.55 -0.63
N ALA A 357 -1.51 3.81 -1.89
CA ALA A 357 -0.59 3.92 -3.01
C ALA A 357 0.21 5.22 -3.02
N ALA A 358 -0.28 6.28 -2.38
CA ALA A 358 0.42 7.55 -2.25
C ALA A 358 1.58 7.49 -1.24
N SER A 359 1.51 6.60 -0.25
CA SER A 359 2.58 6.42 0.75
C SER A 359 3.74 5.57 0.23
N ASN A 360 4.97 5.91 0.65
CA ASN A 360 6.18 5.17 0.32
C ASN A 360 6.75 4.40 1.52
N ALA A 361 5.99 4.22 2.59
CA ALA A 361 6.46 3.60 3.82
C ALA A 361 6.80 2.11 3.64
N ASP A 362 5.93 1.37 2.92
CA ASP A 362 6.18 -0.02 2.51
C ASP A 362 5.97 -0.16 0.99
N PRO A 363 7.03 -0.45 0.22
CA PRO A 363 6.95 -0.60 -1.23
C PRO A 363 6.02 -1.73 -1.71
N LYS A 364 5.91 -2.83 -0.94
CA LYS A 364 5.05 -3.96 -1.31
C LYS A 364 3.57 -3.61 -1.14
N ILE A 365 3.24 -2.92 -0.06
CA ILE A 365 1.88 -2.42 0.18
C ILE A 365 1.52 -1.38 -0.88
N LYS A 366 2.46 -0.47 -1.20
CA LYS A 366 2.27 0.50 -2.27
C LYS A 366 1.94 -0.16 -3.61
N GLU A 367 2.71 -1.18 -3.99
CA GLU A 367 2.50 -1.94 -5.23
C GLU A 367 1.12 -2.58 -5.26
N GLN A 368 0.72 -3.27 -4.18
CA GLN A 368 -0.58 -3.93 -4.08
C GLN A 368 -1.73 -2.90 -4.10
N ALA A 369 -1.57 -1.79 -3.41
CA ALA A 369 -2.56 -0.72 -3.38
C ALA A 369 -2.71 -0.05 -4.74
N ALA A 370 -1.60 0.24 -5.43
CA ALA A 370 -1.60 0.82 -6.77
C ALA A 370 -2.30 -0.09 -7.80
N TYR A 371 -2.08 -1.40 -7.71
CA TYR A 371 -2.78 -2.38 -8.53
C TYR A 371 -4.30 -2.36 -8.29
N ASN A 372 -4.72 -2.44 -7.03
CA ASN A 372 -6.15 -2.44 -6.69
C ASN A 372 -6.82 -1.08 -7.01
N TYR A 373 -6.10 0.03 -6.82
CA TYR A 373 -6.55 1.36 -7.23
C TYR A 373 -6.84 1.41 -8.73
N ALA A 374 -5.89 0.94 -9.55
CA ALA A 374 -6.03 0.92 -10.99
C ALA A 374 -7.18 0.00 -11.44
N LEU A 375 -7.36 -1.14 -10.77
CA LEU A 375 -8.47 -2.06 -11.04
C LEU A 375 -9.82 -1.44 -10.69
N CYS A 376 -9.95 -0.77 -9.56
CA CYS A 376 -11.17 -0.05 -9.19
C CYS A 376 -11.54 1.03 -10.20
N ILE A 377 -10.56 1.78 -10.70
CA ILE A 377 -10.80 2.77 -11.76
C ILE A 377 -11.27 2.09 -13.04
N HIS A 378 -10.61 1.03 -13.45
CA HIS A 378 -10.97 0.29 -14.66
C HIS A 378 -12.41 -0.24 -14.61
N GLU A 379 -12.83 -0.79 -13.47
CA GLU A 379 -14.16 -1.35 -13.27
C GLU A 379 -15.28 -0.30 -13.07
N THR A 380 -14.93 0.92 -12.70
CA THR A 380 -15.89 2.01 -12.45
C THR A 380 -15.91 3.07 -13.53
N SER A 381 -14.93 3.05 -14.44
CA SER A 381 -14.81 4.05 -15.50
C SER A 381 -15.83 3.83 -16.62
N TYR A 382 -16.58 4.87 -16.97
CA TYR A 382 -17.51 4.87 -18.12
C TYR A 382 -16.79 4.98 -19.47
N SER A 383 -15.53 5.37 -19.50
CA SER A 383 -14.71 5.52 -20.69
C SER A 383 -13.63 4.45 -20.74
N ALA A 384 -13.70 3.58 -21.74
CA ALA A 384 -12.70 2.53 -21.94
C ALA A 384 -11.29 3.10 -22.14
N PHE A 385 -11.16 4.33 -22.67
CA PHE A 385 -9.89 4.99 -22.95
C PHE A 385 -9.79 6.31 -22.20
N GLY A 386 -9.61 6.25 -20.90
CA GLY A 386 -9.55 7.44 -20.06
C GLY A 386 -8.61 7.26 -18.90
N GLU A 387 -9.11 7.48 -17.70
CA GLU A 387 -8.35 7.42 -16.46
C GLU A 387 -7.73 6.04 -16.24
N SER A 388 -8.42 4.94 -16.60
CA SER A 388 -7.92 3.57 -16.44
C SER A 388 -6.61 3.31 -17.20
N VAL A 389 -6.50 3.81 -18.44
CA VAL A 389 -5.25 3.66 -19.22
C VAL A 389 -4.10 4.36 -18.54
N THR A 390 -4.32 5.60 -18.08
CA THR A 390 -3.30 6.40 -17.41
C THR A 390 -2.78 5.74 -16.12
N VAL A 391 -3.67 5.17 -15.31
CA VAL A 391 -3.26 4.51 -14.06
C VAL A 391 -2.57 3.18 -14.30
N PHE A 392 -2.98 2.43 -15.34
CA PHE A 392 -2.30 1.20 -15.72
C PHE A 392 -0.90 1.47 -16.31
N GLU A 393 -0.73 2.50 -17.16
CA GLU A 393 0.57 2.95 -17.64
C GLU A 393 1.49 3.33 -16.48
N LYS A 394 0.98 4.13 -15.54
CA LYS A 394 1.72 4.53 -14.34
C LYS A 394 2.16 3.31 -13.54
N PHE A 395 1.26 2.36 -13.33
CA PHE A 395 1.58 1.12 -12.62
C PHE A 395 2.71 0.34 -13.30
N LEU A 396 2.64 0.12 -14.60
CA LEU A 396 3.67 -0.63 -15.34
C LEU A 396 5.03 0.08 -15.36
N ASN A 397 5.05 1.42 -15.36
CA ASN A 397 6.27 2.20 -15.30
C ASN A 397 6.90 2.19 -13.90
N GLU A 398 6.09 2.22 -12.84
CA GLU A 398 6.56 2.22 -11.46
C GLU A 398 6.93 0.81 -10.99
N PHE A 399 6.19 -0.22 -11.43
CA PHE A 399 6.36 -1.61 -11.01
C PHE A 399 6.51 -2.58 -12.18
N PRO A 400 7.55 -2.44 -13.01
CA PRO A 400 7.70 -3.25 -14.24
C PRO A 400 7.88 -4.75 -13.97
N ASN A 401 8.39 -5.13 -12.79
CA ASN A 401 8.62 -6.51 -12.38
C ASN A 401 7.56 -7.06 -11.42
N SER A 402 6.42 -6.36 -11.30
CA SER A 402 5.31 -6.75 -10.43
C SER A 402 4.71 -8.09 -10.85
N PRO A 403 4.29 -8.95 -9.90
CA PRO A 403 3.49 -10.13 -10.21
C PRO A 403 2.14 -9.78 -10.86
N TYR A 404 1.70 -8.53 -10.74
CA TYR A 404 0.47 -8.01 -11.37
C TYR A 404 0.70 -7.44 -12.77
N ALA A 405 1.95 -7.22 -13.20
CA ALA A 405 2.28 -6.53 -14.46
C ALA A 405 1.70 -7.23 -15.69
N GLU A 406 1.67 -8.56 -15.72
CA GLU A 406 1.07 -9.32 -16.80
C GLU A 406 -0.45 -9.10 -16.89
N LYS A 407 -1.16 -9.12 -15.75
CA LYS A 407 -2.61 -8.85 -15.71
C LYS A 407 -2.93 -7.42 -16.17
N VAL A 408 -2.19 -6.44 -15.68
CA VAL A 408 -2.34 -5.03 -16.08
C VAL A 408 -2.07 -4.86 -17.57
N SER A 409 -1.05 -5.54 -18.11
CA SER A 409 -0.76 -5.55 -19.54
C SER A 409 -1.93 -6.11 -20.35
N ASN A 410 -2.57 -7.19 -19.89
CA ASN A 410 -3.71 -7.78 -20.56
C ASN A 410 -4.95 -6.86 -20.55
N TYR A 411 -5.23 -6.17 -19.44
CA TYR A 411 -6.29 -5.15 -19.39
C TYR A 411 -6.02 -4.00 -20.37
N LEU A 412 -4.78 -3.51 -20.43
CA LEU A 412 -4.41 -2.48 -21.41
C LEU A 412 -4.58 -2.96 -22.85
N VAL A 413 -4.14 -4.19 -23.15
CA VAL A 413 -4.33 -4.77 -24.49
C VAL A 413 -5.80 -4.84 -24.85
N GLU A 414 -6.67 -5.27 -23.94
CA GLU A 414 -8.11 -5.28 -24.16
C GLU A 414 -8.67 -3.88 -24.46
N VAL A 415 -8.29 -2.89 -23.66
CA VAL A 415 -8.70 -1.49 -23.89
C VAL A 415 -8.18 -0.97 -25.22
N TYR A 416 -6.92 -1.23 -25.58
CA TYR A 416 -6.32 -0.78 -26.83
C TYR A 416 -6.97 -1.42 -28.06
N MET A 417 -7.31 -2.69 -27.98
CA MET A 417 -7.93 -3.40 -29.11
C MET A 417 -9.41 -3.04 -29.30
N ASN A 418 -10.09 -2.63 -28.23
CA ASN A 418 -11.48 -2.23 -28.27
C ASN A 418 -11.71 -0.72 -28.57
N THR A 419 -10.63 0.07 -28.55
CA THR A 419 -10.73 1.50 -28.87
C THR A 419 -10.85 1.74 -30.38
N ARG A 420 -11.56 2.81 -30.76
CA ARG A 420 -11.55 3.34 -32.14
C ARG A 420 -10.46 4.40 -32.35
N SER A 421 -9.76 4.79 -31.28
CA SER A 421 -8.72 5.82 -31.32
C SER A 421 -7.33 5.18 -31.29
N TYR A 422 -6.92 4.60 -32.42
CA TYR A 422 -5.63 3.92 -32.53
C TYR A 422 -4.41 4.83 -32.31
N ASP A 423 -4.51 6.12 -32.69
CA ASP A 423 -3.46 7.12 -32.42
C ASP A 423 -3.25 7.35 -30.92
N ALA A 424 -4.37 7.42 -30.16
CA ALA A 424 -4.28 7.58 -28.71
C ALA A 424 -3.69 6.32 -28.05
N ALA A 425 -4.09 5.14 -28.54
CA ALA A 425 -3.54 3.87 -28.07
C ALA A 425 -2.02 3.76 -28.34
N LEU A 426 -1.59 4.15 -29.54
CA LEU A 426 -0.16 4.16 -29.89
C LEU A 426 0.65 5.09 -28.98
N LYS A 427 0.18 6.34 -28.77
CA LYS A 427 0.81 7.30 -27.88
C LYS A 427 0.86 6.80 -26.42
N SER A 428 -0.16 6.08 -26.00
CA SER A 428 -0.22 5.45 -24.68
C SER A 428 0.84 4.38 -24.52
N ILE A 429 0.94 3.46 -25.50
CA ILE A 429 1.95 2.40 -25.48
C ILE A 429 3.37 2.98 -25.46
N ASP A 430 3.62 4.07 -26.19
CA ASP A 430 4.92 4.73 -26.27
C ASP A 430 5.38 5.37 -24.94
N ARG A 431 4.47 5.58 -23.98
CA ARG A 431 4.78 6.03 -22.61
C ARG A 431 5.19 4.90 -21.67
N ILE A 432 4.98 3.64 -22.05
CA ILE A 432 5.35 2.49 -21.23
C ILE A 432 6.83 2.17 -21.43
N SER A 433 7.62 2.32 -20.37
CA SER A 433 9.10 2.14 -20.44
C SER A 433 9.51 0.70 -20.74
N HIS A 434 8.76 -0.28 -20.21
CA HIS A 434 9.05 -1.70 -20.36
C HIS A 434 7.79 -2.45 -20.80
N PRO A 435 7.37 -2.31 -22.07
CA PRO A 435 6.16 -2.94 -22.56
C PRO A 435 6.31 -4.46 -22.62
N SER A 436 5.29 -5.18 -22.14
CA SER A 436 5.23 -6.63 -22.22
C SER A 436 5.11 -7.12 -23.69
N LYS A 437 5.38 -8.41 -23.91
CA LYS A 437 5.19 -9.02 -25.23
C LYS A 437 3.77 -8.82 -25.76
N ALA A 438 2.76 -8.94 -24.90
CA ALA A 438 1.36 -8.74 -25.26
C ALA A 438 1.07 -7.30 -25.71
N ILE A 439 1.64 -6.31 -25.03
CA ILE A 439 1.53 -4.89 -25.42
C ILE A 439 2.24 -4.62 -26.75
N LEU A 440 3.41 -5.22 -26.99
CA LEU A 440 4.13 -5.06 -28.25
C LEU A 440 3.41 -5.75 -29.42
N GLU A 441 2.75 -6.88 -29.19
CA GLU A 441 1.87 -7.50 -30.19
C GLU A 441 0.65 -6.60 -30.47
N ALA A 442 0.03 -6.02 -29.46
CA ALA A 442 -1.05 -5.05 -29.62
C ALA A 442 -0.58 -3.81 -30.39
N LYS A 443 0.62 -3.28 -30.09
CA LYS A 443 1.24 -2.19 -30.84
C LYS A 443 1.38 -2.52 -32.32
N GLN A 444 1.86 -3.73 -32.63
CA GLN A 444 2.00 -4.19 -34.02
C GLN A 444 0.66 -4.17 -34.76
N LYS A 445 -0.41 -4.69 -34.12
CA LYS A 445 -1.77 -4.70 -34.68
C LYS A 445 -2.33 -3.30 -34.87
N ILE A 446 -2.13 -2.41 -33.87
CA ILE A 446 -2.58 -1.00 -33.94
C ILE A 446 -1.89 -0.26 -35.10
N LEU A 447 -0.56 -0.45 -35.27
CA LEU A 447 0.18 0.13 -36.37
C LEU A 447 -0.34 -0.38 -37.72
N PHE A 448 -0.65 -1.66 -37.80
CA PHE A 448 -1.30 -2.23 -39.00
C PHE A 448 -2.66 -1.57 -39.29
N GLN A 449 -3.52 -1.39 -38.27
CA GLN A 449 -4.82 -0.72 -38.43
C GLN A 449 -4.67 0.74 -38.85
N LEU A 450 -3.72 1.48 -38.28
CA LEU A 450 -3.41 2.86 -38.71
C LEU A 450 -2.91 2.92 -40.15
N GLY A 451 -2.11 1.93 -40.53
CA GLY A 451 -1.65 1.76 -41.92
C GLY A 451 -2.80 1.52 -42.88
N THR A 452 -3.73 0.61 -42.56
CA THR A 452 -4.91 0.32 -43.42
C THR A 452 -5.85 1.52 -43.49
N GLN A 453 -6.05 2.24 -42.39
CA GLN A 453 -6.83 3.47 -42.37
C GLN A 453 -6.20 4.57 -43.25
N SER A 454 -4.88 4.76 -43.16
CA SER A 454 -4.16 5.72 -44.00
C SER A 454 -4.22 5.33 -45.49
N PHE A 455 -4.11 4.03 -45.80
CA PHE A 455 -4.24 3.50 -47.14
C PHE A 455 -5.66 3.78 -47.72
N ALA A 456 -6.72 3.48 -46.94
CA ALA A 456 -8.10 3.75 -47.34
C ALA A 456 -8.34 5.24 -47.62
N ASN A 457 -7.64 6.12 -46.89
CA ASN A 457 -7.66 7.56 -47.09
C ASN A 457 -6.74 8.06 -48.23
N THR A 458 -6.14 7.14 -49.01
CA THR A 458 -5.18 7.44 -50.09
C THR A 458 -3.88 8.11 -49.63
N GLN A 459 -3.57 8.08 -48.34
CA GLN A 459 -2.35 8.64 -47.73
C GLN A 459 -1.22 7.58 -47.77
N PHE A 460 -0.77 7.19 -48.97
CA PHE A 460 0.08 6.02 -49.16
C PHE A 460 1.45 6.14 -48.48
N GLU A 461 2.09 7.31 -48.46
CA GLU A 461 3.38 7.51 -47.74
C GLU A 461 3.20 7.33 -46.23
N GLN A 462 2.11 7.82 -45.65
CA GLN A 462 1.81 7.63 -44.23
C GLN A 462 1.52 6.15 -43.92
N ALA A 463 0.74 5.49 -44.77
CA ALA A 463 0.47 4.07 -44.66
C ALA A 463 1.77 3.25 -44.66
N ILE A 464 2.70 3.57 -45.57
CA ILE A 464 4.05 2.93 -45.63
C ILE A 464 4.78 3.11 -44.30
N GLY A 465 4.70 4.31 -43.67
CA GLY A 465 5.31 4.58 -42.38
C GLY A 465 4.79 3.66 -41.28
N TYR A 466 3.48 3.49 -41.18
CA TYR A 466 2.86 2.62 -40.17
C TYR A 466 3.09 1.13 -40.46
N PHE A 467 2.94 0.69 -41.70
CA PHE A 467 3.18 -0.71 -42.07
C PHE A 467 4.65 -1.13 -41.83
N ASN A 468 5.62 -0.27 -42.13
CA ASN A 468 7.03 -0.55 -41.84
C ASN A 468 7.29 -0.73 -40.35
N GLN A 469 6.69 0.13 -39.50
CA GLN A 469 6.78 -0.03 -38.06
C GLN A 469 6.13 -1.36 -37.59
N SER A 470 4.97 -1.73 -38.15
CA SER A 470 4.32 -3.01 -37.87
C SER A 470 5.20 -4.20 -38.29
N VAL A 471 5.84 -4.14 -39.46
CA VAL A 471 6.77 -5.18 -39.94
C VAL A 471 8.00 -5.31 -39.05
N THR A 472 8.53 -4.19 -38.52
CA THR A 472 9.64 -4.19 -37.57
C THR A 472 9.33 -4.95 -36.29
N LEU A 473 8.07 -4.90 -35.83
CA LEU A 473 7.55 -5.66 -34.68
C LEU A 473 7.12 -7.10 -35.06
N GLY A 474 7.43 -7.56 -36.24
CA GLY A 474 6.90 -8.80 -36.83
C GLY A 474 7.22 -10.10 -36.07
N GLN A 475 8.13 -10.06 -35.10
CA GLN A 475 8.45 -11.19 -34.23
C GLN A 475 7.30 -11.52 -33.25
N TYR A 476 6.42 -10.58 -32.97
CA TYR A 476 5.31 -10.74 -32.01
C TYR A 476 4.09 -11.41 -32.66
N ASN A 477 3.78 -11.05 -33.92
CA ASN A 477 2.72 -11.69 -34.67
C ASN A 477 3.10 -11.79 -36.16
N LEU A 478 3.44 -13.02 -36.61
CA LEU A 478 3.90 -13.28 -37.98
C LEU A 478 2.83 -13.07 -39.03
N GLN A 479 1.53 -13.31 -38.68
CA GLN A 479 0.45 -13.10 -39.65
C GLN A 479 0.24 -11.60 -39.87
N THR A 480 0.19 -10.78 -38.81
CA THR A 480 0.11 -9.33 -38.94
C THR A 480 1.30 -8.76 -39.73
N LYS A 481 2.52 -9.35 -39.55
CA LYS A 481 3.69 -9.00 -40.38
C LYS A 481 3.44 -9.28 -41.85
N ALA A 482 2.94 -10.48 -42.17
CA ALA A 482 2.67 -10.86 -43.53
C ALA A 482 1.63 -9.93 -44.17
N ASP A 483 0.52 -9.66 -43.47
CA ASP A 483 -0.53 -8.76 -43.95
C ASP A 483 -0.02 -7.33 -44.16
N ALA A 484 0.84 -6.83 -43.26
CA ALA A 484 1.49 -5.53 -43.42
C ALA A 484 2.41 -5.47 -44.64
N LEU A 485 3.11 -6.54 -44.95
CA LEU A 485 3.95 -6.64 -46.15
C LEU A 485 3.11 -6.60 -47.46
N TYR A 486 1.92 -7.23 -47.45
CA TYR A 486 1.00 -7.13 -48.58
C TYR A 486 0.60 -5.68 -48.82
N TRP A 487 0.13 -5.00 -47.78
CA TRP A 487 -0.33 -3.62 -47.89
C TRP A 487 0.80 -2.61 -48.13
N LEU A 488 2.04 -2.93 -47.71
CA LEU A 488 3.23 -2.21 -48.14
C LEU A 488 3.43 -2.36 -49.67
N GLY A 489 3.31 -3.58 -50.17
CA GLY A 489 3.36 -3.86 -51.60
C GLY A 489 2.33 -3.01 -52.35
N GLU A 490 1.08 -3.01 -51.94
CA GLU A 490 0.01 -2.19 -52.50
C GLU A 490 0.31 -0.69 -52.43
N SER A 491 0.77 -0.19 -51.28
CA SER A 491 1.10 1.23 -51.11
C SER A 491 2.21 1.69 -52.03
N TYR A 492 3.28 0.90 -52.14
CA TYR A 492 4.38 1.18 -53.04
C TYR A 492 3.95 1.09 -54.54
N TYR A 493 3.09 0.12 -54.84
CA TYR A 493 2.52 -0.01 -56.19
C TYR A 493 1.73 1.23 -56.59
N ARG A 494 0.85 1.75 -55.71
CA ARG A 494 0.08 2.99 -55.92
C ARG A 494 0.96 4.22 -56.16
N LEU A 495 2.14 4.24 -55.55
CA LEU A 495 3.14 5.30 -55.72
C LEU A 495 4.11 5.04 -56.91
N ASN A 496 3.82 4.05 -57.75
CA ASN A 496 4.68 3.64 -58.87
C ASN A 496 6.09 3.23 -58.48
N ARG A 497 6.31 2.79 -57.22
CA ARG A 497 7.59 2.29 -56.69
C ARG A 497 7.67 0.78 -56.84
N MET A 498 7.80 0.34 -58.12
CA MET A 498 7.60 -1.06 -58.54
C MET A 498 8.61 -2.04 -57.92
N ARG A 499 9.85 -1.62 -57.65
CA ARG A 499 10.87 -2.50 -57.06
C ARG A 499 10.53 -2.82 -55.59
N GLU A 500 10.18 -1.82 -54.84
CA GLU A 500 9.76 -1.95 -53.43
C GLU A 500 8.46 -2.76 -53.31
N ALA A 501 7.50 -2.49 -54.17
CA ALA A 501 6.25 -3.26 -54.25
C ALA A 501 6.55 -4.76 -54.48
N ALA A 502 7.36 -5.10 -55.49
CA ALA A 502 7.69 -6.48 -55.80
C ALA A 502 8.39 -7.19 -54.63
N ARG A 503 9.34 -6.50 -53.95
CA ARG A 503 10.02 -7.05 -52.79
C ARG A 503 9.03 -7.42 -51.67
N ASN A 504 8.12 -6.51 -51.33
CA ASN A 504 7.18 -6.72 -50.24
C ASN A 504 6.15 -7.82 -50.60
N PHE A 505 5.61 -7.87 -51.81
CA PHE A 505 4.72 -8.95 -52.22
C PHE A 505 5.44 -10.33 -52.22
N ASN A 506 6.68 -10.43 -52.65
CA ASN A 506 7.41 -11.68 -52.59
C ASN A 506 7.69 -12.11 -51.14
N GLU A 507 8.02 -11.17 -50.24
CA GLU A 507 8.20 -11.46 -48.84
C GLU A 507 6.89 -11.92 -48.20
N TYR A 508 5.75 -11.25 -48.49
CA TYR A 508 4.40 -11.69 -48.10
C TYR A 508 4.13 -13.13 -48.51
N LEU A 509 4.31 -13.46 -49.79
CA LEU A 509 4.08 -14.80 -50.34
C LEU A 509 4.95 -15.89 -49.67
N SER A 510 6.12 -15.51 -49.18
CA SER A 510 7.04 -16.42 -48.49
C SER A 510 6.64 -16.67 -47.02
N LEU A 511 6.06 -15.66 -46.35
CA LEU A 511 5.77 -15.68 -44.91
C LEU A 511 4.34 -16.12 -44.59
N THR A 512 3.37 -15.75 -45.41
CA THR A 512 1.97 -16.06 -45.12
C THR A 512 1.69 -17.56 -45.11
N ARG A 513 0.87 -17.98 -44.11
CA ARG A 513 0.34 -19.34 -44.06
C ARG A 513 -1.05 -19.46 -44.71
N GLN A 514 -1.69 -18.35 -44.98
CA GLN A 514 -3.04 -18.24 -45.53
C GLN A 514 -2.93 -18.20 -47.09
N ARG A 515 -2.78 -19.35 -47.68
CA ARG A 515 -2.54 -19.49 -49.13
C ARG A 515 -3.80 -19.63 -49.97
N ASP A 516 -4.94 -19.71 -49.34
CA ASP A 516 -6.24 -19.89 -49.93
C ASP A 516 -7.08 -18.60 -49.93
N THR A 517 -6.49 -17.47 -49.58
CA THR A 517 -7.13 -16.17 -49.48
C THR A 517 -7.04 -15.39 -50.80
N GLU A 518 -8.00 -14.50 -51.02
CA GLU A 518 -8.00 -13.55 -52.14
C GLU A 518 -6.71 -12.72 -52.15
N MET A 519 -6.27 -12.24 -50.99
CA MET A 519 -5.01 -11.47 -50.86
C MET A 519 -3.77 -12.25 -51.39
N PHE A 520 -3.74 -13.57 -51.14
CA PHE A 520 -2.65 -14.39 -51.65
C PHE A 520 -2.64 -14.49 -53.15
N ALA A 521 -3.81 -14.65 -53.78
CA ALA A 521 -3.97 -14.64 -55.22
C ALA A 521 -3.65 -13.27 -55.82
N LEU A 522 -4.18 -12.17 -55.23
CA LEU A 522 -3.92 -10.81 -55.68
C LEU A 522 -2.46 -10.39 -55.61
N ALA A 523 -1.66 -10.93 -54.66
CA ALA A 523 -0.24 -10.69 -54.63
C ALA A 523 0.45 -11.17 -55.91
N TYR A 524 0.08 -12.35 -56.44
CA TYR A 524 0.57 -12.83 -57.75
C TYR A 524 0.09 -11.96 -58.90
N TYR A 525 -1.15 -11.49 -58.85
CA TYR A 525 -1.71 -10.59 -59.83
C TYR A 525 -0.89 -9.28 -59.93
N ASN A 526 -0.64 -8.65 -58.80
CA ASN A 526 0.12 -7.40 -58.74
C ASN A 526 1.60 -7.63 -59.16
N LEU A 527 2.23 -8.74 -58.78
CA LEU A 527 3.53 -9.08 -59.27
C LEU A 527 3.56 -9.34 -60.77
N GLY A 528 2.48 -9.89 -61.32
CA GLY A 528 2.28 -10.03 -62.76
C GLY A 528 2.32 -8.69 -63.49
N TYR A 529 1.58 -7.71 -62.99
CA TYR A 529 1.57 -6.35 -63.50
C TYR A 529 2.91 -5.65 -63.39
N ILE A 530 3.60 -5.81 -62.27
CA ILE A 530 4.94 -5.23 -62.07
C ILE A 530 5.92 -5.78 -63.11
N ALA A 531 5.93 -7.08 -63.32
CA ALA A 531 6.79 -7.73 -64.34
C ALA A 531 6.40 -7.29 -65.74
N PHE A 532 5.11 -7.16 -66.02
CA PHE A 532 4.59 -6.71 -67.30
C PHE A 532 5.05 -5.28 -67.64
N HIS A 533 4.94 -4.35 -66.68
CA HIS A 533 5.45 -2.98 -66.82
C HIS A 533 6.97 -2.95 -67.05
N GLN A 534 7.70 -3.88 -66.49
CA GLN A 534 9.12 -4.03 -66.72
C GLN A 534 9.48 -4.73 -68.05
N LYS A 535 8.45 -5.12 -68.84
CA LYS A 535 8.57 -5.87 -70.10
C LYS A 535 9.16 -7.28 -69.92
N ASP A 536 9.19 -7.80 -68.70
CA ASP A 536 9.51 -9.19 -68.41
C ASP A 536 8.27 -10.07 -68.58
N TYR A 537 7.91 -10.30 -69.86
CA TYR A 537 6.69 -11.00 -70.21
C TYR A 537 6.67 -12.47 -69.76
N SER A 538 7.84 -13.08 -69.63
CA SER A 538 7.96 -14.47 -69.15
C SER A 538 7.60 -14.57 -67.66
N THR A 539 8.14 -13.68 -66.82
CA THR A 539 7.82 -13.63 -65.41
C THR A 539 6.37 -13.18 -65.22
N ALA A 540 5.90 -12.19 -65.98
CA ALA A 540 4.53 -11.70 -65.94
C ALA A 540 3.53 -12.82 -66.22
N GLU A 541 3.73 -13.56 -67.29
CA GLU A 541 2.89 -14.71 -67.63
C GLU A 541 2.81 -15.74 -66.51
N ASN A 542 3.98 -16.11 -65.92
CA ASN A 542 4.00 -17.06 -64.82
C ASN A 542 3.22 -16.55 -63.59
N ARG A 543 3.37 -15.29 -63.26
CA ARG A 543 2.67 -14.69 -62.11
C ARG A 543 1.16 -14.64 -62.34
N PHE A 544 0.69 -14.23 -63.51
CA PHE A 544 -0.73 -14.24 -63.86
C PHE A 544 -1.29 -15.67 -63.91
N ARG A 545 -0.53 -16.67 -64.39
CA ARG A 545 -0.96 -18.07 -64.33
C ARG A 545 -1.16 -18.56 -62.89
N ASN A 546 -0.26 -18.19 -61.94
CA ASN A 546 -0.43 -18.51 -60.53
C ASN A 546 -1.70 -17.86 -59.98
N PHE A 547 -1.95 -16.61 -60.31
CA PHE A 547 -3.23 -15.94 -59.93
C PHE A 547 -4.44 -16.72 -60.46
N VAL A 548 -4.46 -17.04 -61.71
CA VAL A 548 -5.56 -17.77 -62.38
C VAL A 548 -5.81 -19.16 -61.73
N GLN A 549 -4.78 -19.81 -61.27
CA GLN A 549 -4.89 -21.12 -60.58
C GLN A 549 -5.50 -20.98 -59.16
N LEU A 550 -5.21 -19.86 -58.50
CA LEU A 550 -5.65 -19.57 -57.13
C LEU A 550 -7.04 -18.92 -57.06
N GLU A 551 -7.35 -18.13 -58.08
CA GLU A 551 -8.62 -17.46 -58.24
C GLU A 551 -9.71 -18.50 -58.58
N LYS A 552 -10.71 -18.67 -57.69
CA LYS A 552 -11.75 -19.71 -57.77
C LYS A 552 -13.00 -19.25 -58.52
N GLY A 553 -12.96 -18.15 -59.26
CA GLY A 553 -14.07 -17.56 -59.96
C GLY A 553 -14.90 -16.57 -59.09
N GLU A 554 -14.32 -16.17 -57.96
CA GLU A 554 -14.93 -15.17 -57.04
C GLU A 554 -14.84 -13.75 -57.62
N ASN A 555 -13.82 -13.47 -58.45
CA ASN A 555 -13.63 -12.18 -59.11
C ASN A 555 -13.49 -12.34 -60.64
N PRO A 556 -14.59 -12.55 -61.40
CA PRO A 556 -14.58 -12.79 -62.83
C PRO A 556 -13.89 -11.65 -63.63
N THR A 557 -13.97 -10.41 -63.14
CA THR A 557 -13.35 -9.25 -63.78
C THR A 557 -11.83 -9.30 -63.69
N ALA A 558 -11.25 -9.58 -62.53
CA ALA A 558 -9.81 -9.74 -62.35
C ALA A 558 -9.31 -10.96 -63.10
N LEU A 559 -10.10 -12.05 -63.11
CA LEU A 559 -9.75 -13.29 -63.85
C LEU A 559 -9.72 -13.04 -65.38
N ALA A 560 -10.72 -12.30 -65.93
CA ALA A 560 -10.70 -11.95 -67.35
C ALA A 560 -9.53 -11.04 -67.70
N ASP A 561 -9.22 -10.07 -66.85
CA ASP A 561 -8.04 -9.23 -67.07
C ASP A 561 -6.75 -10.03 -67.02
N ALA A 562 -6.59 -10.94 -66.04
CA ALA A 562 -5.42 -11.79 -65.95
C ALA A 562 -5.24 -12.65 -67.22
N TYR A 563 -6.33 -13.23 -67.76
CA TYR A 563 -6.27 -13.95 -69.04
C TYR A 563 -5.85 -13.03 -70.16
N ASN A 564 -6.37 -11.78 -70.24
CA ASN A 564 -5.95 -10.80 -71.22
C ASN A 564 -4.45 -10.46 -71.08
N ARG A 565 -3.93 -10.28 -69.86
CA ARG A 565 -2.50 -10.03 -69.60
C ARG A 565 -1.64 -11.22 -70.03
N ILE A 566 -2.09 -12.46 -69.77
CA ILE A 566 -1.38 -13.67 -70.24
C ILE A 566 -1.39 -13.69 -71.79
N GLY A 567 -2.52 -13.31 -72.42
CA GLY A 567 -2.61 -13.17 -73.86
C GLY A 567 -1.62 -12.13 -74.40
N ASP A 568 -1.53 -10.96 -73.76
CA ASP A 568 -0.57 -9.90 -74.11
C ASP A 568 0.87 -10.36 -73.99
N CYS A 569 1.21 -11.04 -72.89
CA CYS A 569 2.58 -11.62 -72.74
C CYS A 569 2.93 -12.55 -73.88
N ASN A 570 2.00 -13.44 -74.28
CA ASN A 570 2.21 -14.37 -75.37
C ASN A 570 2.26 -13.65 -76.73
N LEU A 571 1.47 -12.61 -76.92
CA LEU A 571 1.49 -11.78 -78.15
C LEU A 571 2.87 -11.10 -78.31
N HIS A 572 3.41 -10.49 -77.22
CA HIS A 572 4.69 -9.81 -77.24
C HIS A 572 5.88 -10.76 -77.56
N VAL A 573 5.79 -12.02 -77.19
CA VAL A 573 6.80 -13.04 -77.51
C VAL A 573 6.44 -13.82 -78.79
N ARG A 574 5.41 -13.36 -79.55
CA ARG A 574 4.98 -13.93 -80.84
C ARG A 574 4.39 -15.35 -80.75
N ARG A 575 3.91 -15.78 -79.63
CA ARG A 575 3.16 -17.03 -79.44
C ARG A 575 1.67 -16.77 -79.70
N PHE A 576 1.34 -16.70 -81.01
CA PHE A 576 0.03 -16.22 -81.42
C PHE A 576 -1.12 -17.17 -81.06
N ASP A 577 -0.91 -18.48 -81.15
CA ASP A 577 -1.95 -19.44 -80.86
C ASP A 577 -2.30 -19.47 -79.36
N GLU A 578 -1.29 -19.39 -78.48
CA GLU A 578 -1.47 -19.28 -77.07
C GLU A 578 -2.15 -17.94 -76.71
N ALA A 579 -1.74 -16.84 -77.30
CA ALA A 579 -2.36 -15.55 -77.10
C ALA A 579 -3.88 -15.62 -77.42
N LYS A 580 -4.22 -16.20 -78.57
CA LYS A 580 -5.59 -16.43 -79.00
C LYS A 580 -6.40 -17.24 -78.00
N GLN A 581 -5.83 -18.32 -77.46
CA GLN A 581 -6.50 -19.15 -76.43
C GLN A 581 -6.86 -18.35 -75.19
N TYR A 582 -5.94 -17.52 -74.68
CA TYR A 582 -6.15 -16.77 -73.48
C TYR A 582 -7.12 -15.61 -73.66
N TYR A 583 -7.08 -14.88 -74.78
CA TYR A 583 -8.08 -13.87 -75.10
C TYR A 583 -9.48 -14.49 -75.25
N THR A 584 -9.59 -15.67 -75.85
CA THR A 584 -10.87 -16.40 -75.94
C THR A 584 -11.40 -16.80 -74.56
N LYS A 585 -10.52 -17.24 -73.62
CA LYS A 585 -10.89 -17.51 -72.25
C LYS A 585 -11.40 -16.25 -71.54
N ALA A 586 -10.69 -15.12 -71.70
CA ALA A 586 -11.10 -13.85 -71.12
C ALA A 586 -12.48 -13.41 -71.62
N GLU A 587 -12.70 -13.52 -72.91
CA GLU A 587 -14.00 -13.16 -73.53
C GLU A 587 -15.15 -14.03 -73.04
N SER A 588 -14.91 -15.35 -72.87
CA SER A 588 -15.94 -16.31 -72.44
C SER A 588 -16.48 -16.06 -71.05
N LEU A 589 -15.79 -15.27 -70.21
CA LEU A 589 -16.28 -14.84 -68.88
C LEU A 589 -17.36 -13.76 -68.95
N GLY A 590 -17.61 -13.14 -70.11
CA GLY A 590 -18.68 -12.19 -70.34
C GLY A 590 -18.54 -10.89 -69.54
N THR A 591 -17.35 -10.54 -69.12
CA THR A 591 -17.04 -9.30 -68.36
C THR A 591 -16.93 -8.08 -69.31
N PRO A 592 -16.97 -6.84 -68.78
CA PRO A 592 -16.70 -5.64 -69.60
C PRO A 592 -15.37 -5.68 -70.36
N ALA A 593 -14.34 -6.36 -69.81
CA ALA A 593 -13.02 -6.52 -70.42
C ALA A 593 -13.03 -7.42 -71.71
N GLY A 594 -14.15 -8.00 -72.06
CA GLY A 594 -14.34 -8.77 -73.27
C GLY A 594 -14.17 -7.99 -74.56
N ASP A 595 -14.43 -6.69 -74.56
CA ASP A 595 -14.17 -5.80 -75.69
C ASP A 595 -12.70 -5.72 -76.03
N TYR A 596 -11.81 -5.61 -75.03
CA TYR A 596 -10.37 -5.70 -75.19
C TYR A 596 -9.98 -7.06 -75.79
N SER A 597 -10.54 -8.14 -75.26
CA SER A 597 -10.28 -9.50 -75.75
C SER A 597 -10.61 -9.64 -77.22
N TYR A 598 -11.78 -9.18 -77.68
CA TYR A 598 -12.14 -9.22 -79.09
C TYR A 598 -11.22 -8.38 -79.96
N TYR A 599 -10.84 -7.18 -79.52
CA TYR A 599 -9.91 -6.31 -80.25
C TYR A 599 -8.54 -6.99 -80.40
N GLN A 600 -8.03 -7.57 -79.34
CA GLN A 600 -6.75 -8.28 -79.38
C GLN A 600 -6.81 -9.57 -80.24
N LEU A 601 -7.91 -10.35 -80.18
CA LEU A 601 -8.15 -11.50 -81.04
C LEU A 601 -8.11 -11.10 -82.50
N ALA A 602 -8.71 -9.97 -82.87
CA ALA A 602 -8.68 -9.43 -84.22
C ALA A 602 -7.25 -9.03 -84.63
N LEU A 603 -6.48 -8.40 -83.76
CA LEU A 603 -5.09 -8.07 -84.06
C LEU A 603 -4.25 -9.32 -84.28
N VAL A 604 -4.39 -10.36 -83.46
CA VAL A 604 -3.72 -11.65 -83.62
C VAL A 604 -4.06 -12.29 -84.98
N ALA A 605 -5.35 -12.33 -85.37
CA ALA A 605 -5.78 -12.84 -86.64
C ALA A 605 -5.10 -12.09 -87.80
N GLY A 606 -4.98 -10.77 -87.69
CA GLY A 606 -4.28 -9.95 -88.67
C GLY A 606 -2.79 -10.25 -88.78
N LEU A 607 -2.11 -10.52 -87.66
CA LEU A 607 -0.70 -10.91 -87.60
C LEU A 607 -0.48 -12.30 -88.20
N GLN A 608 -1.48 -13.17 -88.10
CA GLN A 608 -1.51 -14.49 -88.79
C GLN A 608 -1.98 -14.41 -90.23
N LYS A 609 -2.22 -13.22 -90.77
CA LYS A 609 -2.72 -12.94 -92.14
C LYS A 609 -4.15 -13.45 -92.41
N ASP A 610 -4.92 -13.78 -91.35
CA ASP A 610 -6.36 -14.08 -91.47
C ASP A 610 -7.17 -12.78 -91.44
N TYR A 611 -7.19 -12.07 -92.55
CA TYR A 611 -7.89 -10.78 -92.64
C TYR A 611 -9.41 -10.91 -92.62
N SER A 612 -9.93 -12.05 -93.03
CA SER A 612 -11.38 -12.34 -92.98
C SER A 612 -11.81 -12.60 -91.52
N GLY A 613 -11.09 -13.41 -90.84
CA GLY A 613 -11.32 -13.65 -89.39
C GLY A 613 -11.18 -12.39 -88.58
N LYS A 614 -10.18 -11.54 -88.88
CA LYS A 614 -10.01 -10.23 -88.24
C LYS A 614 -11.21 -9.36 -88.39
N VAL A 615 -11.75 -9.19 -89.59
CA VAL A 615 -12.95 -8.42 -89.86
C VAL A 615 -14.14 -8.96 -89.07
N THR A 616 -14.38 -10.26 -89.11
CA THR A 616 -15.46 -10.92 -88.38
C THR A 616 -15.38 -10.64 -86.84
N LEU A 617 -14.17 -10.67 -86.28
CA LEU A 617 -13.96 -10.38 -84.85
C LEU A 617 -14.26 -8.91 -84.51
N LEU A 618 -13.85 -7.97 -85.40
CA LEU A 618 -14.12 -6.54 -85.20
C LEU A 618 -15.62 -6.21 -85.36
N ASP A 619 -16.33 -6.90 -86.23
CA ASP A 619 -17.79 -6.80 -86.35
C ASP A 619 -18.49 -7.32 -85.12
N ARG A 620 -18.05 -8.42 -84.55
CA ARG A 620 -18.58 -8.95 -83.30
C ARG A 620 -18.31 -8.00 -82.10
N LEU A 621 -17.17 -7.36 -82.10
CA LEU A 621 -16.85 -6.34 -81.08
C LEU A 621 -17.84 -5.20 -81.13
N ALA A 622 -18.10 -4.64 -82.36
CA ALA A 622 -18.99 -3.57 -82.52
C ALA A 622 -20.43 -3.91 -82.13
N VAL A 623 -20.90 -5.13 -82.37
CA VAL A 623 -22.26 -5.58 -82.02
C VAL A 623 -22.37 -5.85 -80.50
N LYS A 624 -21.38 -6.53 -79.93
CA LYS A 624 -21.44 -6.96 -78.53
C LYS A 624 -21.08 -5.84 -77.53
N TYR A 625 -20.17 -4.94 -77.91
CA TYR A 625 -19.69 -3.84 -77.11
C TYR A 625 -19.75 -2.49 -77.85
N PRO A 626 -20.94 -1.98 -78.13
CA PRO A 626 -21.15 -0.77 -78.97
C PRO A 626 -20.49 0.50 -78.44
N ASN A 627 -20.33 0.57 -77.14
CA ASN A 627 -19.66 1.69 -76.41
C ASN A 627 -18.21 1.43 -76.10
N SER A 628 -17.56 0.46 -76.72
CA SER A 628 -16.19 0.13 -76.44
C SER A 628 -15.22 1.26 -76.83
N PRO A 629 -14.21 1.60 -75.98
CA PRO A 629 -13.17 2.57 -76.31
C PRO A 629 -12.32 2.11 -77.51
N TYR A 630 -12.43 0.84 -77.93
CA TYR A 630 -11.73 0.30 -79.10
C TYR A 630 -12.55 0.44 -80.37
N ALA A 631 -13.76 0.96 -80.38
CA ALA A 631 -14.64 1.05 -81.56
C ALA A 631 -14.01 1.81 -82.73
N ILE A 632 -13.39 2.94 -82.49
CA ILE A 632 -12.65 3.74 -83.45
C ILE A 632 -11.48 2.97 -84.05
N ASN A 633 -10.66 2.37 -83.19
CA ASN A 633 -9.51 1.58 -83.58
C ASN A 633 -9.97 0.33 -84.37
N ALA A 634 -11.10 -0.26 -84.03
CA ALA A 634 -11.66 -1.42 -84.69
C ALA A 634 -12.06 -1.08 -86.12
N LEU A 635 -12.73 0.06 -86.38
CA LEU A 635 -13.03 0.52 -87.69
C LEU A 635 -11.79 0.79 -88.54
N TYR A 636 -10.80 1.42 -87.97
CA TYR A 636 -9.51 1.65 -88.60
C TYR A 636 -8.86 0.34 -89.02
N GLU A 637 -8.74 -0.61 -88.10
CA GLU A 637 -8.10 -1.92 -88.33
C GLU A 637 -8.93 -2.77 -89.33
N LYS A 638 -10.26 -2.59 -89.37
CA LYS A 638 -11.11 -3.22 -90.34
C LYS A 638 -10.81 -2.67 -91.73
N GLY A 639 -10.74 -1.33 -91.88
CA GLY A 639 -10.32 -0.70 -93.16
C GLY A 639 -8.98 -1.17 -93.69
N ARG A 640 -7.99 -1.24 -92.77
CA ARG A 640 -6.65 -1.81 -93.08
C ARG A 640 -6.76 -3.26 -93.57
N SER A 641 -7.59 -4.07 -92.94
CA SER A 641 -7.73 -5.49 -93.30
C SER A 641 -8.29 -5.63 -94.70
N TYR A 642 -9.24 -4.79 -95.09
CA TYR A 642 -9.79 -4.74 -96.43
C TYR A 642 -8.77 -4.27 -97.53
N VAL A 643 -7.90 -3.32 -97.15
CA VAL A 643 -6.75 -2.96 -97.96
C VAL A 643 -5.79 -4.15 -98.18
N GLN A 644 -5.48 -4.84 -97.15
CA GLN A 644 -4.51 -6.01 -97.19
C GLN A 644 -5.12 -7.22 -97.91
N SER A 645 -6.48 -7.32 -97.94
CA SER A 645 -7.19 -8.34 -98.76
C SER A 645 -7.56 -7.89 -100.18
N ASN A 646 -7.08 -6.72 -100.59
CA ASN A 646 -7.35 -6.14 -101.89
C ASN A 646 -8.86 -5.84 -102.14
N ASN A 647 -9.60 -5.54 -101.08
CA ASN A 647 -11.05 -5.18 -101.12
C ASN A 647 -11.22 -3.67 -100.96
N SER A 648 -10.92 -2.90 -102.00
CA SER A 648 -10.93 -1.45 -102.01
C SER A 648 -12.31 -0.84 -101.75
N PRO A 649 -13.46 -1.33 -102.22
CA PRO A 649 -14.74 -0.75 -101.95
C PRO A 649 -15.13 -0.79 -100.46
N GLN A 650 -14.82 -1.92 -99.79
CA GLN A 650 -15.15 -2.08 -98.38
C GLN A 650 -14.13 -1.34 -97.52
N ALA A 651 -12.86 -1.22 -97.94
CA ALA A 651 -11.87 -0.38 -97.28
C ALA A 651 -12.33 1.10 -97.23
N ILE A 652 -12.76 1.62 -98.38
CA ILE A 652 -13.30 3.01 -98.49
C ILE A 652 -14.48 3.18 -97.51
N ALA A 653 -15.44 2.27 -97.53
CA ALA A 653 -16.61 2.34 -96.67
C ALA A 653 -16.22 2.34 -95.18
N ALA A 654 -15.29 1.51 -94.78
CA ALA A 654 -14.81 1.46 -93.39
C ALA A 654 -14.11 2.76 -92.97
N PHE A 655 -13.24 3.32 -93.81
CA PHE A 655 -12.57 4.59 -93.48
C PHE A 655 -13.49 5.79 -93.56
N LEU A 656 -14.53 5.81 -94.46
CA LEU A 656 -15.55 6.85 -94.42
C LEU A 656 -16.42 6.82 -93.19
N SER A 657 -16.75 5.62 -92.66
CA SER A 657 -17.42 5.47 -91.39
C SER A 657 -16.60 6.04 -90.23
N LEU A 658 -15.29 5.98 -90.32
CA LEU A 658 -14.37 6.55 -89.35
C LEU A 658 -14.38 8.09 -89.32
N ILE A 659 -14.63 8.72 -90.44
CA ILE A 659 -14.69 10.19 -90.59
C ILE A 659 -15.99 10.74 -89.97
N HIS A 660 -17.04 9.95 -89.94
CA HIS A 660 -18.36 10.35 -89.45
C HIS A 660 -18.58 10.08 -87.95
N ILE A 661 -17.65 9.55 -87.24
CA ILE A 661 -17.60 9.39 -85.75
C ILE A 661 -16.81 10.53 -85.14
#